data_8a6f4b364e55e88bfb16a2bb05be9788
#
_entry.id   8a6f4b364e55e88bfb16a2bb05be9788
#
_cell.length_a   1.000
_cell.length_b   1.000
_cell.length_c   1.000
_cell.angle_alpha   90.00
_cell.angle_beta   90.00
_cell.angle_gamma   90.00
#
_symmetry.space_group_name_H-M   'P 1'
#
loop_
_entity.id
_entity.type
_entity.pdbx_description
1 polymer ?
#
loop_
_entity_poly.entity_id
_entity_poly.type
_entity_poly.pdbx_seq_one_letter_code
_entity_poly.pdbx_strand_id
1 'polypeptide(L)'
;MVASVLVGLMSLFSLVAPGETPRPTLDFRLQDHRGAVHTLDEARDQKVVVLAFIGIECPLAESYAPRLADFARDFGKRGVAFYGVDSNQQDGPVAIGRFADKHKLPFPVLKDVGNTLADRLGAERTPEVFVLDASRAVVYRGRIDDQYAIGIHRPSSTKRDLVDALEAVLAGRPVAMPKTETVGCKIGRVTKPVETGAVTYARDVARILQSHCVTCHRPGEIAPFSLTDYRQAAGWSSMIAEVVDEGRMPPWHASPEHGKFANDARLSAVEKKAIRDWVAAGSPEGNPADLPPPPKFVEGWQIPRPDMVLEMPRDIEIPAEGSMPYELVEIDPKLTHDVWVGASQVRPGNPAVVHHVVVFVLPPGVDKIDEEGGDFLAAYAPGMPPRVLPEGVAKRIPAGSKIMLQLHYTPRGTKQIDRSRLGLVFTDPAKVHKELMSGMTLNLRLQIPPGASDYVSRADFRFSQPSLLLSVLPHMHLRGKSMKFVAEYPDGRSEVILDVPRYEFDWQNLYTLDQPKPMPEGTILHTEAHFDNSSENPNNPDPSRVVTFGEQTRDEMHVGYLNFTLADQDLALGAPTSKRLANGQYEVTFQYHPEAPAKSVALVGTFTDWKEHPVAMSGPDAQGNYATTVTLDSGSHEYKFLVDGDSFRHDPGNPEFNGFFHNSLIRLP
;
A
#
# COMPACT_ATOMS: atom_id res chain seq x y z
N MET A 1 65.51 -60.61 -41.40
CA MET A 1 65.72 -60.79 -39.98
C MET A 1 66.70 -59.68 -39.52
N VAL A 2 66.16 -58.57 -39.12
CA VAL A 2 66.92 -57.48 -38.50
C VAL A 2 66.00 -56.92 -37.39
N ALA A 3 66.42 -57.06 -36.17
CA ALA A 3 65.77 -56.53 -35.00
C ALA A 3 66.26 -55.10 -34.77
N SER A 4 65.39 -54.14 -34.77
CA SER A 4 65.66 -52.74 -34.38
C SER A 4 65.26 -52.50 -32.95
N VAL A 5 66.20 -52.18 -32.10
CA VAL A 5 66.07 -51.74 -30.73
C VAL A 5 65.71 -50.25 -30.72
N LEU A 6 64.53 -49.85 -30.23
CA LEU A 6 64.18 -48.46 -29.97
C LEU A 6 64.51 -48.12 -28.51
N VAL A 7 65.46 -47.23 -28.29
CA VAL A 7 65.79 -46.61 -27.00
C VAL A 7 64.80 -45.43 -26.78
N GLY A 8 63.89 -45.54 -25.80
CA GLY A 8 63.01 -44.45 -25.44
C GLY A 8 63.67 -43.46 -24.46
N LEU A 9 63.83 -42.22 -24.88
CA LEU A 9 64.15 -41.09 -24.00
C LEU A 9 62.93 -40.71 -23.18
N MET A 10 62.95 -40.97 -21.88
CA MET A 10 61.99 -40.42 -20.92
C MET A 10 62.38 -38.98 -20.58
N SER A 11 61.67 -38.00 -21.16
CA SER A 11 61.80 -36.60 -20.78
C SER A 11 60.96 -36.37 -19.49
N LEU A 12 61.66 -36.10 -18.39
CA LEU A 12 61.03 -35.60 -17.16
C LEU A 12 60.51 -34.17 -17.43
N PHE A 13 59.21 -34.05 -17.65
CA PHE A 13 58.48 -32.76 -17.52
C PHE A 13 58.29 -32.50 -16.04
N SER A 14 59.03 -31.57 -15.45
CA SER A 14 58.72 -30.96 -14.17
C SER A 14 57.42 -30.15 -14.33
N LEU A 15 56.33 -30.65 -13.78
CA LEU A 15 55.09 -29.86 -13.56
C LEU A 15 55.45 -28.73 -12.58
N VAL A 16 55.76 -27.55 -13.09
CA VAL A 16 55.71 -26.30 -12.31
C VAL A 16 54.24 -26.04 -12.04
N ALA A 17 53.82 -26.15 -10.77
CA ALA A 17 52.52 -25.70 -10.34
C ALA A 17 52.33 -24.24 -10.76
N PRO A 18 51.16 -23.86 -11.32
CA PRO A 18 50.92 -22.46 -11.64
C PRO A 18 51.01 -21.66 -10.33
N GLY A 19 51.99 -20.76 -10.24
CA GLY A 19 52.13 -19.86 -9.13
C GLY A 19 50.82 -19.12 -8.95
N GLU A 20 50.22 -19.19 -7.75
CA GLU A 20 49.12 -18.34 -7.36
C GLU A 20 49.54 -16.89 -7.59
N THR A 21 48.93 -16.23 -8.57
CA THR A 21 49.05 -14.79 -8.70
C THR A 21 48.63 -14.19 -7.35
N PRO A 22 49.47 -13.32 -6.74
CA PRO A 22 49.13 -12.69 -5.46
C PRO A 22 47.78 -12.02 -5.63
N ARG A 23 46.77 -12.46 -4.89
CA ARG A 23 45.48 -11.77 -4.85
C ARG A 23 45.79 -10.37 -4.36
N PRO A 24 45.37 -9.30 -5.06
CA PRO A 24 45.63 -7.94 -4.61
C PRO A 24 45.04 -7.79 -3.22
N THR A 25 45.88 -7.53 -2.24
CA THR A 25 45.44 -7.21 -0.88
C THR A 25 44.55 -5.98 -0.94
N LEU A 26 43.32 -6.13 -0.46
CA LEU A 26 42.40 -4.99 -0.34
C LEU A 26 43.03 -3.99 0.63
N ASP A 27 43.03 -2.73 0.26
CA ASP A 27 43.38 -1.61 1.13
C ASP A 27 42.42 -0.45 0.86
N PHE A 28 42.16 0.38 1.87
CA PHE A 28 41.40 1.62 1.74
C PHE A 28 41.94 2.70 2.68
N ARG A 29 41.70 3.95 2.28
CA ARG A 29 41.91 5.14 3.10
C ARG A 29 40.67 6.05 2.93
N LEU A 30 39.73 5.99 3.84
CA LEU A 30 38.45 6.72 3.77
C LEU A 30 38.23 7.56 5.03
N GLN A 31 37.43 8.61 4.91
CA GLN A 31 36.99 9.42 6.04
C GLN A 31 35.64 8.96 6.55
N ASP A 32 35.47 8.95 7.87
CA ASP A 32 34.16 8.80 8.46
C ASP A 32 33.37 10.13 8.44
N HIS A 33 32.11 10.07 8.89
CA HIS A 33 31.23 11.25 8.95
C HIS A 33 31.72 12.36 9.90
N ARG A 34 32.73 12.10 10.74
CA ARG A 34 33.35 13.06 11.66
C ARG A 34 34.65 13.63 11.09
N GLY A 35 35.06 13.16 9.92
CA GLY A 35 36.28 13.56 9.26
C GLY A 35 37.55 12.80 9.70
N ALA A 36 37.42 11.81 10.61
CA ALA A 36 38.53 10.94 10.95
C ALA A 36 38.86 10.01 9.78
N VAL A 37 40.17 9.86 9.51
CA VAL A 37 40.68 8.99 8.44
C VAL A 37 40.84 7.59 8.98
N HIS A 38 40.31 6.61 8.30
CA HIS A 38 40.43 5.18 8.61
C HIS A 38 41.09 4.43 7.49
N THR A 39 41.92 3.44 7.85
CA THR A 39 42.59 2.54 6.94
C THR A 39 42.35 1.09 7.35
N LEU A 40 42.50 0.16 6.41
CA LEU A 40 42.37 -1.26 6.72
C LEU A 40 43.45 -1.74 7.70
N ASP A 41 44.65 -1.06 7.72
CA ASP A 41 45.77 -1.36 8.62
C ASP A 41 45.41 -1.13 10.12
N GLU A 42 44.46 -0.27 10.42
CA GLU A 42 43.97 -0.09 11.82
C GLU A 42 43.38 -1.38 12.40
N ALA A 43 42.89 -2.27 11.53
CA ALA A 43 42.35 -3.56 11.94
C ALA A 43 43.35 -4.72 11.81
N ARG A 44 44.68 -4.44 11.65
CA ARG A 44 45.71 -5.46 11.41
C ARG A 44 45.76 -6.57 12.45
N ASP A 45 45.46 -6.24 13.72
CA ASP A 45 45.45 -7.19 14.83
C ASP A 45 44.10 -7.95 14.97
N GLN A 46 43.10 -7.63 14.14
CA GLN A 46 41.80 -8.31 14.13
C GLN A 46 41.86 -9.56 13.23
N LYS A 47 41.19 -10.61 13.71
CA LYS A 47 41.09 -11.90 12.99
C LYS A 47 40.24 -11.79 11.73
N VAL A 48 39.21 -10.95 11.79
CA VAL A 48 38.22 -10.78 10.74
C VAL A 48 37.85 -9.31 10.61
N VAL A 49 37.59 -8.84 9.39
CA VAL A 49 37.03 -7.51 9.12
C VAL A 49 35.73 -7.66 8.34
N VAL A 50 34.70 -6.95 8.78
CA VAL A 50 33.41 -6.83 8.10
C VAL A 50 33.29 -5.43 7.51
N LEU A 51 33.09 -5.35 6.19
CA LEU A 51 32.71 -4.12 5.50
C LEU A 51 31.22 -4.23 5.15
N ALA A 52 30.39 -3.38 5.75
CA ALA A 52 28.97 -3.34 5.52
C ALA A 52 28.63 -2.12 4.65
N PHE A 53 28.32 -2.32 3.36
CA PHE A 53 27.81 -1.26 2.50
C PHE A 53 26.40 -0.93 2.91
N ILE A 54 26.18 0.30 3.36
CA ILE A 54 24.89 0.81 3.85
C ILE A 54 24.56 2.11 3.14
N GLY A 55 23.26 2.34 2.87
CA GLY A 55 22.73 3.59 2.36
C GLY A 55 21.75 4.15 3.37
N ILE A 56 21.90 5.39 3.75
CA ILE A 56 21.13 5.98 4.86
C ILE A 56 19.65 6.19 4.54
N GLU A 57 19.28 6.24 3.27
CA GLU A 57 17.88 6.35 2.80
C GLU A 57 17.36 4.99 2.28
N CYS A 58 18.13 3.89 2.41
CA CYS A 58 17.70 2.57 2.00
C CYS A 58 16.85 1.91 3.12
N PRO A 59 15.57 1.57 2.88
CA PRO A 59 14.70 0.97 3.91
C PRO A 59 15.25 -0.34 4.49
N LEU A 60 15.91 -1.16 3.67
CA LEU A 60 16.52 -2.40 4.14
C LEU A 60 17.77 -2.14 5.00
N ALA A 61 18.60 -1.16 4.64
CA ALA A 61 19.74 -0.76 5.48
C ALA A 61 19.27 -0.19 6.82
N GLU A 62 18.18 0.59 6.83
CA GLU A 62 17.50 1.07 8.04
C GLU A 62 17.06 -0.08 8.96
N SER A 63 16.42 -1.11 8.39
CA SER A 63 15.94 -2.29 9.13
C SER A 63 17.10 -3.14 9.69
N TYR A 64 18.22 -3.24 8.94
CA TYR A 64 19.38 -4.03 9.35
C TYR A 64 20.37 -3.29 10.27
N ALA A 65 20.32 -1.96 10.34
CA ALA A 65 21.29 -1.17 11.13
C ALA A 65 21.34 -1.57 12.62
N PRO A 66 20.22 -1.79 13.35
CA PRO A 66 20.26 -2.27 14.73
C PRO A 66 20.94 -3.64 14.86
N ARG A 67 20.66 -4.57 13.94
CA ARG A 67 21.25 -5.92 13.96
C ARG A 67 22.76 -5.89 13.68
N LEU A 68 23.22 -5.05 12.74
CA LEU A 68 24.66 -4.82 12.52
C LEU A 68 25.33 -4.25 13.76
N ALA A 69 24.65 -3.36 14.49
CA ALA A 69 25.16 -2.85 15.74
C ALA A 69 25.31 -3.93 16.82
N ASP A 70 24.35 -4.85 16.92
CA ASP A 70 24.41 -6.00 17.83
C ASP A 70 25.53 -6.96 17.44
N PHE A 71 25.64 -7.33 16.18
CA PHE A 71 26.72 -8.18 15.68
C PHE A 71 28.10 -7.57 15.96
N ALA A 72 28.26 -6.25 15.75
CA ALA A 72 29.51 -5.58 16.03
C ALA A 72 29.87 -5.60 17.51
N ARG A 73 28.89 -5.47 18.42
CA ARG A 73 29.11 -5.59 19.87
C ARG A 73 29.52 -7.00 20.27
N ASP A 74 28.87 -8.02 19.73
CA ASP A 74 29.08 -9.41 20.12
C ASP A 74 30.36 -9.99 19.51
N PHE A 75 30.57 -9.83 18.22
CA PHE A 75 31.74 -10.34 17.51
C PHE A 75 32.99 -9.48 17.74
N GLY A 76 32.84 -8.18 18.06
CA GLY A 76 33.97 -7.31 18.40
C GLY A 76 34.81 -7.86 19.56
N LYS A 77 34.18 -8.44 20.58
CA LYS A 77 34.87 -9.13 21.71
C LYS A 77 35.65 -10.37 21.29
N ARG A 78 35.44 -10.85 20.07
CA ARG A 78 36.03 -12.08 19.51
C ARG A 78 37.08 -11.80 18.43
N GLY A 79 37.43 -10.53 18.23
CA GLY A 79 38.47 -10.11 17.26
C GLY A 79 37.92 -9.85 15.87
N VAL A 80 36.69 -9.36 15.75
CA VAL A 80 36.09 -8.92 14.49
C VAL A 80 35.93 -7.40 14.49
N ALA A 81 36.52 -6.72 13.52
CA ALA A 81 36.30 -5.30 13.28
C ALA A 81 35.13 -5.10 12.31
N PHE A 82 34.30 -4.09 12.56
CA PHE A 82 33.21 -3.68 11.66
C PHE A 82 33.46 -2.26 11.16
N TYR A 83 33.19 -2.05 9.86
CA TYR A 83 33.13 -0.74 9.22
C TYR A 83 31.86 -0.65 8.39
N GLY A 84 31.06 0.40 8.60
CA GLY A 84 30.02 0.79 7.63
C GLY A 84 30.69 1.52 6.46
N VAL A 85 30.20 1.33 5.27
CA VAL A 85 30.67 2.02 4.05
C VAL A 85 29.47 2.62 3.35
N ASP A 86 29.42 3.95 3.25
CA ASP A 86 28.44 4.66 2.44
C ASP A 86 29.07 5.11 1.13
N SER A 87 28.62 4.48 0.03
CA SER A 87 29.11 4.77 -1.32
C SER A 87 28.09 5.55 -2.16
N ASN A 88 26.92 5.91 -1.61
CA ASN A 88 25.90 6.65 -2.35
C ASN A 88 26.34 8.10 -2.63
N GLN A 89 26.34 8.55 -3.87
CA GLN A 89 26.76 9.91 -4.22
C GLN A 89 25.88 10.99 -3.57
N GLN A 90 24.59 10.72 -3.33
CA GLN A 90 23.64 11.65 -2.74
C GLN A 90 23.79 11.82 -1.23
N ASP A 91 24.36 10.83 -0.51
CA ASP A 91 24.46 10.82 0.94
C ASP A 91 25.61 11.70 1.44
N GLY A 92 25.31 12.68 2.27
CA GLY A 92 26.32 13.59 2.81
C GLY A 92 26.76 13.21 4.23
N PRO A 93 27.97 13.64 4.69
CA PRO A 93 28.52 13.25 5.98
C PRO A 93 27.62 13.57 7.18
N VAL A 94 26.92 14.70 7.15
CA VAL A 94 26.00 15.10 8.23
C VAL A 94 24.79 14.14 8.33
N ALA A 95 24.27 13.70 7.21
CA ALA A 95 23.15 12.75 7.18
C ALA A 95 23.62 11.35 7.60
N ILE A 96 24.80 10.93 7.18
CA ILE A 96 25.45 9.67 7.63
C ILE A 96 25.64 9.69 9.14
N GLY A 97 26.10 10.81 9.71
CA GLY A 97 26.23 10.97 11.16
C GLY A 97 24.93 10.80 11.91
N ARG A 98 23.84 11.45 11.43
CA ARG A 98 22.51 11.30 12.04
C ARG A 98 21.99 9.86 12.00
N PHE A 99 22.24 9.13 10.89
CA PHE A 99 21.90 7.72 10.76
C PHE A 99 22.69 6.87 11.78
N ALA A 100 24.00 7.07 11.87
CA ALA A 100 24.86 6.35 12.81
C ALA A 100 24.45 6.58 14.28
N ASP A 101 24.13 7.82 14.64
CA ASP A 101 23.68 8.19 15.98
C ASP A 101 22.28 7.61 16.30
N LYS A 102 21.35 7.71 15.35
CA LYS A 102 19.99 7.13 15.47
C LYS A 102 20.05 5.64 15.79
N HIS A 103 20.88 4.89 15.08
CA HIS A 103 21.03 3.44 15.24
C HIS A 103 22.09 3.04 16.27
N LYS A 104 22.75 4.01 16.91
CA LYS A 104 23.81 3.77 17.91
C LYS A 104 24.87 2.79 17.38
N LEU A 105 25.33 3.00 16.13
CA LEU A 105 26.32 2.14 15.50
C LEU A 105 27.65 2.22 16.29
N PRO A 106 28.19 1.09 16.79
CA PRO A 106 29.44 1.09 17.57
C PRO A 106 30.70 1.08 16.70
N PHE A 107 30.57 1.30 15.38
CA PHE A 107 31.63 1.32 14.40
C PHE A 107 31.55 2.55 13.51
N PRO A 108 32.66 3.01 12.91
CA PRO A 108 32.64 4.16 12.02
C PRO A 108 31.92 3.83 10.71
N VAL A 109 31.19 4.82 10.16
CA VAL A 109 30.62 4.77 8.83
C VAL A 109 31.47 5.65 7.92
N LEU A 110 32.16 4.99 6.97
CA LEU A 110 33.13 5.57 6.07
C LEU A 110 32.43 6.09 4.82
N LYS A 111 32.78 7.29 4.36
CA LYS A 111 32.30 7.83 3.08
C LYS A 111 33.22 7.42 1.95
N ASP A 112 32.74 6.58 1.04
CA ASP A 112 33.44 6.14 -0.17
C ASP A 112 33.14 7.10 -1.33
N VAL A 113 33.85 8.22 -1.33
CA VAL A 113 33.73 9.24 -2.38
C VAL A 113 34.15 8.69 -3.72
N GLY A 114 33.28 8.82 -4.73
CA GLY A 114 33.53 8.35 -6.09
C GLY A 114 33.45 6.84 -6.27
N ASN A 115 32.84 6.13 -5.31
CA ASN A 115 32.56 4.68 -5.35
C ASN A 115 33.84 3.79 -5.47
N THR A 116 35.00 4.28 -5.05
CA THR A 116 36.29 3.61 -5.31
C THR A 116 36.40 2.26 -4.62
N LEU A 117 35.94 2.15 -3.37
CA LEU A 117 35.96 0.88 -2.64
C LEU A 117 34.82 -0.04 -3.12
N ALA A 118 33.65 0.51 -3.40
CA ALA A 118 32.55 -0.25 -3.97
C ALA A 118 32.90 -0.90 -5.30
N ASP A 119 33.56 -0.15 -6.20
CA ASP A 119 34.01 -0.66 -7.51
C ASP A 119 35.07 -1.75 -7.39
N ARG A 120 36.05 -1.58 -6.48
CA ARG A 120 37.09 -2.60 -6.24
C ARG A 120 36.55 -3.91 -5.69
N LEU A 121 35.53 -3.85 -4.84
CA LEU A 121 34.87 -5.04 -4.26
C LEU A 121 33.73 -5.57 -5.14
N GLY A 122 33.30 -4.80 -6.13
CA GLY A 122 32.11 -5.10 -6.92
C GLY A 122 30.85 -5.05 -6.11
N ALA A 123 30.76 -4.18 -5.08
CA ALA A 123 29.53 -3.96 -4.31
C ALA A 123 28.49 -3.26 -5.19
N GLU A 124 27.25 -3.74 -5.15
CA GLU A 124 26.18 -3.25 -6.04
C GLU A 124 25.00 -2.66 -5.30
N ARG A 125 24.73 -3.16 -4.08
CA ARG A 125 23.51 -2.84 -3.32
C ARG A 125 23.83 -2.45 -1.88
N THR A 126 22.80 -1.93 -1.20
CA THR A 126 22.77 -1.69 0.24
C THR A 126 21.50 -2.32 0.84
N PRO A 127 21.61 -3.10 1.97
CA PRO A 127 22.87 -3.50 2.61
C PRO A 127 23.54 -4.69 1.90
N GLU A 128 24.85 -4.61 1.68
CA GLU A 128 25.70 -5.74 1.25
C GLU A 128 26.90 -5.84 2.19
N VAL A 129 27.27 -7.04 2.61
CA VAL A 129 28.41 -7.24 3.51
C VAL A 129 29.51 -8.04 2.86
N PHE A 130 30.76 -7.69 3.21
CA PHE A 130 31.98 -8.39 2.83
C PHE A 130 32.73 -8.79 4.10
N VAL A 131 33.10 -10.07 4.21
CA VAL A 131 33.91 -10.60 5.31
C VAL A 131 35.30 -10.89 4.79
N LEU A 132 36.31 -10.26 5.42
CA LEU A 132 37.71 -10.44 5.12
C LEU A 132 38.35 -11.25 6.26
N ASP A 133 39.14 -12.25 5.88
CA ASP A 133 39.95 -13.04 6.82
C ASP A 133 41.20 -12.29 7.32
N ALA A 134 42.05 -12.97 8.11
CA ALA A 134 43.28 -12.41 8.62
C ALA A 134 44.28 -12.00 7.51
N SER A 135 44.22 -12.60 6.33
CA SER A 135 45.00 -12.23 5.17
C SER A 135 44.39 -11.07 4.36
N ARG A 136 43.24 -10.56 4.79
CA ARG A 136 42.45 -9.55 4.07
C ARG A 136 41.87 -10.02 2.73
N ALA A 137 41.80 -11.34 2.54
CA ALA A 137 41.04 -11.92 1.43
C ALA A 137 39.52 -11.92 1.74
N VAL A 138 38.70 -11.60 0.74
CA VAL A 138 37.25 -11.71 0.85
C VAL A 138 36.85 -13.19 0.86
N VAL A 139 36.31 -13.65 1.97
CA VAL A 139 35.86 -15.04 2.17
C VAL A 139 34.33 -15.21 2.18
N TYR A 140 33.62 -14.11 2.34
CA TYR A 140 32.16 -14.04 2.17
C TYR A 140 31.76 -12.69 1.57
N ARG A 141 30.75 -12.70 0.68
CA ARG A 141 30.01 -11.51 0.25
C ARG A 141 28.53 -11.81 0.09
N GLY A 142 27.68 -10.85 0.39
CA GLY A 142 26.25 -11.01 0.16
C GLY A 142 25.38 -10.34 1.21
N ARG A 143 24.22 -10.94 1.45
CA ARG A 143 23.23 -10.44 2.41
C ARG A 143 23.67 -10.71 3.85
N ILE A 144 23.04 -10.01 4.79
CA ILE A 144 23.24 -10.21 6.24
C ILE A 144 22.55 -11.51 6.68
N ASP A 145 21.29 -11.66 6.32
CA ASP A 145 20.42 -12.83 6.54
C ASP A 145 19.17 -12.73 5.64
N ASP A 146 18.13 -13.53 5.89
CA ASP A 146 16.90 -13.55 5.10
C ASP A 146 15.68 -12.92 5.82
N GLN A 147 15.90 -12.14 6.91
CA GLN A 147 14.80 -11.55 7.66
C GLN A 147 14.07 -10.47 6.89
N TYR A 148 14.82 -9.61 6.19
CA TYR A 148 14.28 -8.49 5.44
C TYR A 148 14.69 -8.56 3.96
N ALA A 149 13.70 -8.39 3.08
CA ALA A 149 13.91 -8.18 1.65
C ALA A 149 12.80 -7.26 1.11
N ILE A 150 12.77 -7.00 -0.19
CA ILE A 150 11.72 -6.18 -0.81
C ILE A 150 10.38 -6.90 -0.61
N GLY A 151 9.42 -6.24 0.05
CA GLY A 151 8.12 -6.82 0.39
C GLY A 151 8.16 -7.98 1.42
N ILE A 152 9.32 -8.23 2.07
CA ILE A 152 9.47 -9.32 3.03
C ILE A 152 9.93 -8.76 4.38
N HIS A 153 9.12 -9.01 5.42
CA HIS A 153 9.42 -8.67 6.82
C HIS A 153 9.10 -9.86 7.72
N ARG A 154 10.09 -10.75 7.89
CA ARG A 154 9.92 -11.93 8.76
C ARG A 154 10.11 -11.54 10.23
N PRO A 155 9.37 -12.16 11.17
CA PRO A 155 9.57 -11.95 12.59
C PRO A 155 10.98 -12.34 13.08
N SER A 156 11.62 -13.29 12.39
CA SER A 156 13.00 -13.72 12.62
C SER A 156 13.61 -14.29 11.35
N SER A 157 14.94 -14.26 11.25
CA SER A 157 15.65 -14.88 10.14
C SER A 157 15.61 -16.40 10.23
N THR A 158 15.47 -17.08 9.08
CA THR A 158 15.62 -18.53 8.95
C THR A 158 17.03 -18.95 8.53
N LYS A 159 17.76 -18.04 7.90
CA LYS A 159 19.19 -18.20 7.50
C LYS A 159 19.98 -17.08 8.14
N ARG A 160 21.19 -17.36 8.62
CA ARG A 160 22.05 -16.43 9.36
C ARG A 160 23.37 -16.22 8.61
N ASP A 161 23.29 -15.91 7.32
CA ASP A 161 24.41 -16.00 6.38
C ASP A 161 25.69 -15.29 6.85
N LEU A 162 25.61 -14.04 7.34
CA LEU A 162 26.75 -13.32 7.90
C LEU A 162 27.29 -13.98 9.18
N VAL A 163 26.42 -14.37 10.09
CA VAL A 163 26.80 -14.99 11.37
C VAL A 163 27.48 -16.34 11.11
N ASP A 164 26.93 -17.16 10.23
CA ASP A 164 27.50 -18.45 9.88
C ASP A 164 28.87 -18.30 9.19
N ALA A 165 29.05 -17.28 8.35
CA ALA A 165 30.35 -16.94 7.76
C ALA A 165 31.38 -16.53 8.83
N LEU A 166 30.98 -15.62 9.76
CA LEU A 166 31.87 -15.19 10.86
C LEU A 166 32.27 -16.35 11.78
N GLU A 167 31.33 -17.22 12.16
CA GLU A 167 31.61 -18.41 12.97
C GLU A 167 32.57 -19.39 12.26
N ALA A 168 32.40 -19.58 10.95
CA ALA A 168 33.30 -20.44 10.18
C ALA A 168 34.75 -19.88 10.18
N VAL A 169 34.89 -18.58 9.85
CA VAL A 169 36.22 -17.94 9.78
C VAL A 169 36.92 -17.92 11.13
N LEU A 170 36.19 -17.55 12.20
CA LEU A 170 36.73 -17.55 13.57
C LEU A 170 37.18 -18.93 14.05
N ALA A 171 36.53 -19.98 13.57
CA ALA A 171 36.88 -21.38 13.85
C ALA A 171 37.95 -21.95 12.91
N GLY A 172 38.51 -21.13 12.00
CA GLY A 172 39.52 -21.60 11.00
C GLY A 172 38.94 -22.53 9.96
N ARG A 173 37.62 -22.52 9.72
CA ARG A 173 36.94 -23.36 8.74
C ARG A 173 36.56 -22.57 7.49
N PRO A 174 36.53 -23.19 6.31
CA PRO A 174 36.02 -22.54 5.12
C PRO A 174 34.54 -22.15 5.28
N VAL A 175 34.16 -21.03 4.68
CA VAL A 175 32.76 -20.58 4.62
C VAL A 175 32.00 -21.48 3.65
N ALA A 176 30.96 -22.13 4.13
CA ALA A 176 30.18 -23.09 3.33
C ALA A 176 29.45 -22.43 2.15
N MET A 177 28.98 -21.21 2.35
CA MET A 177 28.31 -20.39 1.34
C MET A 177 29.07 -19.06 1.20
N PRO A 178 30.11 -18.97 0.36
CA PRO A 178 30.97 -17.77 0.28
C PRO A 178 30.30 -16.58 -0.45
N LYS A 179 29.18 -16.82 -1.13
CA LYS A 179 28.42 -15.77 -1.81
C LYS A 179 26.93 -16.06 -1.71
N THR A 180 26.16 -15.04 -1.33
CA THR A 180 24.70 -15.06 -1.38
C THR A 180 24.19 -13.92 -2.23
N GLU A 181 22.95 -14.04 -2.73
CA GLU A 181 22.29 -12.96 -3.46
C GLU A 181 22.01 -11.79 -2.53
N THR A 182 22.26 -10.57 -3.02
CA THR A 182 22.06 -9.33 -2.30
C THR A 182 20.74 -8.70 -2.73
N VAL A 183 19.90 -8.36 -1.76
CA VAL A 183 18.64 -7.67 -1.98
C VAL A 183 18.71 -6.29 -1.35
N GLY A 184 18.25 -5.26 -2.05
CA GLY A 184 18.26 -3.90 -1.53
C GLY A 184 18.36 -2.84 -2.61
N CYS A 185 18.63 -1.61 -2.18
CA CYS A 185 18.75 -0.48 -3.09
C CYS A 185 20.09 -0.49 -3.82
N LYS A 186 20.11 -0.14 -5.10
CA LYS A 186 21.37 0.03 -5.82
C LYS A 186 22.19 1.18 -5.22
N ILE A 187 23.50 0.99 -5.16
CA ILE A 187 24.43 2.06 -4.78
C ILE A 187 24.35 3.19 -5.81
N GLY A 188 24.10 4.41 -5.32
CA GLY A 188 24.10 5.62 -6.15
C GLY A 188 25.50 5.97 -6.61
N ARG A 189 25.78 5.69 -7.90
CA ARG A 189 27.12 5.84 -8.46
C ARG A 189 27.34 7.20 -9.11
N VAL A 190 28.55 7.72 -9.01
CA VAL A 190 28.97 8.88 -9.79
C VAL A 190 29.12 8.45 -11.24
N THR A 191 28.25 8.97 -12.10
CA THR A 191 28.29 8.72 -13.53
C THR A 191 28.85 9.94 -14.26
N LYS A 192 29.60 9.73 -15.33
CA LYS A 192 30.01 10.81 -16.24
C LYS A 192 28.98 10.92 -17.34
N PRO A 193 28.29 12.08 -17.48
CA PRO A 193 27.35 12.27 -18.57
C PRO A 193 28.03 12.10 -19.93
N VAL A 194 27.39 11.35 -20.82
CA VAL A 194 27.83 11.24 -22.22
C VAL A 194 27.22 12.44 -22.95
N GLU A 195 28.03 13.20 -23.69
CA GLU A 195 27.64 14.45 -24.37
C GLU A 195 26.66 14.27 -25.54
N THR A 196 26.04 13.14 -25.70
CA THR A 196 25.07 12.91 -26.78
C THR A 196 23.64 13.11 -26.31
N GLY A 197 23.29 14.26 -26.10
CA GLY A 197 22.19 15.08 -25.77
C GLY A 197 20.77 14.76 -26.13
N ALA A 198 20.23 13.57 -26.06
CA ALA A 198 18.81 13.41 -26.34
C ALA A 198 17.92 13.68 -25.11
N VAL A 199 18.18 13.07 -23.94
CA VAL A 199 17.31 13.14 -22.76
C VAL A 199 18.04 13.74 -21.57
N THR A 200 17.43 14.73 -20.90
CA THR A 200 18.00 15.39 -19.71
C THR A 200 17.00 15.40 -18.57
N TYR A 201 17.51 15.56 -17.33
CA TYR A 201 16.65 15.73 -16.16
C TYR A 201 15.72 16.94 -16.31
N ALA A 202 16.30 18.13 -16.59
CA ALA A 202 15.56 19.37 -16.59
C ALA A 202 14.44 19.41 -17.62
N ARG A 203 14.71 18.93 -18.85
CA ARG A 203 13.73 18.99 -19.95
C ARG A 203 12.71 17.85 -19.89
N ASP A 204 13.14 16.63 -19.56
CA ASP A 204 12.35 15.43 -19.79
C ASP A 204 11.95 14.74 -18.47
N VAL A 205 12.92 14.37 -17.62
CA VAL A 205 12.70 13.48 -16.48
C VAL A 205 12.03 14.18 -15.32
N ALA A 206 12.34 15.45 -15.06
CA ALA A 206 11.73 16.21 -13.96
C ALA A 206 10.20 16.24 -14.06
N ARG A 207 9.63 16.34 -15.27
CA ARG A 207 8.17 16.32 -15.51
C ARG A 207 7.57 14.97 -15.14
N ILE A 208 8.24 13.88 -15.52
CA ILE A 208 7.80 12.51 -15.22
C ILE A 208 7.82 12.29 -13.70
N LEU A 209 8.93 12.66 -13.03
CA LEU A 209 9.04 12.52 -11.59
C LEU A 209 8.00 13.36 -10.84
N GLN A 210 7.75 14.61 -11.27
CA GLN A 210 6.73 15.46 -10.67
C GLN A 210 5.33 14.89 -10.81
N SER A 211 5.00 14.26 -11.94
CA SER A 211 3.67 13.72 -12.20
C SER A 211 3.40 12.40 -11.49
N HIS A 212 4.41 11.53 -11.34
CA HIS A 212 4.21 10.15 -10.93
C HIS A 212 4.91 9.76 -9.62
N CYS A 213 5.92 10.52 -9.16
CA CYS A 213 6.80 10.09 -8.07
C CYS A 213 6.79 11.04 -6.86
N VAL A 214 6.88 12.35 -7.11
CA VAL A 214 7.12 13.37 -6.07
C VAL A 214 5.93 13.50 -5.11
N THR A 215 4.72 13.05 -5.46
CA THR A 215 3.59 13.00 -4.54
C THR A 215 3.93 12.22 -3.27
N CYS A 216 4.67 11.11 -3.41
CA CYS A 216 5.13 10.28 -2.30
C CYS A 216 6.61 10.55 -1.95
N HIS A 217 7.47 10.78 -2.97
CA HIS A 217 8.91 10.98 -2.83
C HIS A 217 9.28 12.46 -2.59
N ARG A 218 8.82 13.03 -1.48
CA ARG A 218 9.14 14.38 -1.00
C ARG A 218 9.22 14.42 0.52
N PRO A 219 9.84 15.45 1.12
CA PRO A 219 9.95 15.55 2.57
C PRO A 219 8.58 15.51 3.27
N GLY A 220 8.47 14.71 4.32
CA GLY A 220 7.26 14.59 5.14
C GLY A 220 6.18 13.65 4.60
N GLU A 221 6.45 12.96 3.49
CA GLU A 221 5.57 11.91 2.93
C GLU A 221 6.14 10.51 3.16
N ILE A 222 5.40 9.50 2.67
CA ILE A 222 5.63 8.07 2.98
C ILE A 222 6.96 7.52 2.44
N ALA A 223 7.45 8.02 1.29
CA ALA A 223 8.64 7.47 0.67
C ALA A 223 9.90 7.75 1.50
N PRO A 224 10.86 6.82 1.54
CA PRO A 224 12.04 6.90 2.40
C PRO A 224 13.05 7.95 1.94
N PHE A 225 12.94 8.45 0.70
CA PHE A 225 13.83 9.45 0.10
C PHE A 225 13.04 10.39 -0.81
N SER A 226 13.63 11.53 -1.10
CA SER A 226 13.02 12.55 -1.95
C SER A 226 13.52 12.45 -3.38
N LEU A 227 12.69 12.90 -4.34
CA LEU A 227 13.02 13.04 -5.77
C LEU A 227 12.67 14.43 -6.28
N THR A 228 12.82 15.45 -5.41
CA THR A 228 12.38 16.81 -5.68
C THR A 228 13.42 17.65 -6.43
N ASP A 229 14.66 17.20 -6.51
CA ASP A 229 15.75 17.88 -7.20
C ASP A 229 16.64 16.93 -8.01
N TYR A 230 17.48 17.52 -8.86
CA TYR A 230 18.39 16.76 -9.72
C TYR A 230 19.35 15.85 -8.95
N ARG A 231 19.97 16.35 -7.87
CA ARG A 231 20.98 15.60 -7.12
C ARG A 231 20.40 14.30 -6.54
N GLN A 232 19.20 14.40 -5.98
CA GLN A 232 18.46 13.26 -5.46
C GLN A 232 18.09 12.29 -6.58
N ALA A 233 17.50 12.79 -7.67
CA ALA A 233 17.10 11.95 -8.80
C ALA A 233 18.31 11.26 -9.45
N ALA A 234 19.43 11.95 -9.65
CA ALA A 234 20.66 11.38 -10.20
C ALA A 234 21.26 10.32 -9.27
N GLY A 235 21.24 10.56 -7.95
CA GLY A 235 21.70 9.59 -6.96
C GLY A 235 20.91 8.28 -6.96
N TRP A 236 19.63 8.36 -7.23
CA TRP A 236 18.73 7.22 -7.30
C TRP A 236 18.47 6.70 -8.73
N SER A 237 19.14 7.27 -9.75
CA SER A 237 18.82 7.01 -11.16
C SER A 237 18.80 5.54 -11.55
N SER A 238 19.83 4.79 -11.16
CA SER A 238 19.91 3.34 -11.45
C SER A 238 18.80 2.54 -10.74
N MET A 239 18.40 2.96 -9.54
CA MET A 239 17.30 2.34 -8.80
C MET A 239 15.95 2.70 -9.41
N ILE A 240 15.78 3.97 -9.82
CA ILE A 240 14.55 4.43 -10.51
C ILE A 240 14.34 3.60 -11.78
N ALA A 241 15.38 3.42 -12.61
CA ALA A 241 15.25 2.62 -13.83
C ALA A 241 14.84 1.17 -13.52
N GLU A 242 15.47 0.54 -12.52
CA GLU A 242 15.16 -0.84 -12.13
C GLU A 242 13.70 -0.98 -11.68
N VAL A 243 13.24 -0.15 -10.73
CA VAL A 243 11.88 -0.29 -10.18
C VAL A 243 10.79 0.03 -11.21
N VAL A 244 11.09 0.91 -12.17
CA VAL A 244 10.18 1.26 -13.28
C VAL A 244 10.12 0.12 -14.30
N ASP A 245 11.25 -0.51 -14.61
CA ASP A 245 11.32 -1.63 -15.56
C ASP A 245 10.63 -2.88 -15.00
N GLU A 246 10.81 -3.15 -13.70
CA GLU A 246 10.17 -4.27 -13.01
C GLU A 246 8.69 -4.00 -12.64
N GLY A 247 8.22 -2.76 -12.85
CA GLY A 247 6.86 -2.35 -12.53
C GLY A 247 6.57 -2.29 -11.01
N ARG A 248 7.61 -2.14 -10.18
CA ARG A 248 7.46 -1.94 -8.73
C ARG A 248 7.07 -0.50 -8.39
N MET A 249 7.45 0.47 -9.25
CA MET A 249 7.11 1.88 -9.11
C MET A 249 6.70 2.50 -10.45
N PRO A 250 5.65 3.36 -10.44
CA PRO A 250 4.70 3.56 -9.35
C PRO A 250 3.96 2.26 -8.97
N PRO A 251 3.50 2.11 -7.71
CA PRO A 251 2.81 0.89 -7.26
C PRO A 251 1.41 0.80 -7.89
N TRP A 252 1.31 0.13 -9.01
CA TRP A 252 0.06 -0.08 -9.73
C TRP A 252 0.03 -1.47 -10.35
N HIS A 253 -0.94 -2.28 -9.93
CA HIS A 253 -0.95 -3.71 -10.23
C HIS A 253 -2.13 -4.14 -11.11
N ALA A 254 -3.06 -3.22 -11.48
CA ALA A 254 -4.14 -3.53 -12.41
C ALA A 254 -3.60 -3.84 -13.81
N SER A 255 -4.13 -4.90 -14.42
CA SER A 255 -3.86 -5.24 -15.83
C SER A 255 -4.25 -4.06 -16.74
N PRO A 256 -3.45 -3.74 -17.76
CA PRO A 256 -3.82 -2.72 -18.76
C PRO A 256 -4.94 -3.16 -19.70
N GLU A 257 -5.31 -4.44 -19.68
CA GLU A 257 -6.30 -5.02 -20.61
C GLU A 257 -7.74 -4.77 -20.14
N HIS A 258 -7.94 -4.46 -18.86
CA HIS A 258 -9.26 -4.38 -18.25
C HIS A 258 -9.39 -3.13 -17.38
N GLY A 259 -10.61 -2.56 -17.38
CA GLY A 259 -10.94 -1.37 -16.62
C GLY A 259 -10.27 -0.09 -17.13
N LYS A 260 -10.83 1.04 -16.74
CA LYS A 260 -10.24 2.37 -16.90
C LYS A 260 -10.38 3.09 -15.57
N PHE A 261 -9.27 3.65 -15.08
CA PHE A 261 -9.23 4.19 -13.72
C PHE A 261 -8.76 5.63 -13.73
N ALA A 262 -9.48 6.49 -13.02
CA ALA A 262 -9.15 7.91 -12.89
C ALA A 262 -7.81 8.15 -12.16
N ASN A 263 -7.42 7.20 -11.31
CA ASN A 263 -6.18 7.23 -10.54
C ASN A 263 -5.09 6.30 -11.10
N ASP A 264 -5.11 6.00 -12.40
CA ASP A 264 -4.09 5.17 -13.05
C ASP A 264 -2.71 5.79 -12.90
N ALA A 265 -1.84 5.14 -12.14
CA ALA A 265 -0.49 5.61 -11.84
C ALA A 265 0.58 5.10 -12.82
N ARG A 266 0.22 4.31 -13.83
CA ARG A 266 1.19 3.70 -14.76
C ARG A 266 1.94 4.76 -15.56
N LEU A 267 3.23 4.51 -15.73
CA LEU A 267 4.03 5.23 -16.71
C LEU A 267 3.73 4.72 -18.12
N SER A 268 3.63 5.63 -19.07
CA SER A 268 3.57 5.28 -20.48
C SER A 268 4.88 4.66 -20.97
N ALA A 269 4.84 3.94 -22.10
CA ALA A 269 6.05 3.39 -22.72
C ALA A 269 7.08 4.47 -23.08
N VAL A 270 6.62 5.68 -23.43
CA VAL A 270 7.47 6.83 -23.76
C VAL A 270 8.19 7.32 -22.50
N GLU A 271 7.49 7.47 -21.37
CA GLU A 271 8.07 7.90 -20.10
C GLU A 271 9.07 6.89 -19.55
N LYS A 272 8.74 5.60 -19.60
CA LYS A 272 9.67 4.51 -19.24
C LYS A 272 10.94 4.56 -20.08
N LYS A 273 10.79 4.77 -21.40
CA LYS A 273 11.92 4.92 -22.31
C LYS A 273 12.77 6.14 -21.96
N ALA A 274 12.14 7.28 -21.69
CA ALA A 274 12.87 8.51 -21.33
C ALA A 274 13.72 8.33 -20.07
N ILE A 275 13.17 7.66 -19.03
CA ILE A 275 13.93 7.34 -17.81
C ILE A 275 15.14 6.43 -18.14
N ARG A 276 14.94 5.37 -18.91
CA ARG A 276 16.03 4.45 -19.31
C ARG A 276 17.12 5.17 -20.10
N ASP A 277 16.73 5.95 -21.09
CA ASP A 277 17.67 6.70 -21.94
C ASP A 277 18.47 7.72 -21.12
N TRP A 278 17.81 8.40 -20.18
CA TRP A 278 18.47 9.34 -19.27
C TRP A 278 19.52 8.64 -18.40
N VAL A 279 19.17 7.49 -17.81
CA VAL A 279 20.11 6.72 -16.97
C VAL A 279 21.27 6.16 -17.81
N ALA A 280 20.99 5.63 -19.01
CA ALA A 280 22.00 5.13 -19.93
C ALA A 280 22.98 6.25 -20.40
N ALA A 281 22.51 7.50 -20.49
CA ALA A 281 23.33 8.66 -20.83
C ALA A 281 24.15 9.21 -19.64
N GLY A 282 24.13 8.54 -18.48
CA GLY A 282 24.85 8.98 -17.27
C GLY A 282 24.10 10.07 -16.50
N SER A 283 22.80 10.11 -16.64
CA SER A 283 21.88 10.98 -15.88
C SER A 283 22.19 12.49 -15.99
N PRO A 284 22.34 13.06 -17.20
CA PRO A 284 22.69 14.47 -17.38
C PRO A 284 21.62 15.40 -16.82
N GLU A 285 22.06 16.52 -16.19
CA GLU A 285 21.14 17.53 -15.64
C GLU A 285 20.38 18.29 -16.72
N GLY A 286 21.08 18.72 -17.77
CA GLY A 286 20.53 19.59 -18.81
C GLY A 286 20.54 21.06 -18.42
N ASN A 287 19.81 21.87 -19.19
CA ASN A 287 19.72 23.31 -18.91
C ASN A 287 18.67 23.57 -17.80
N PRO A 288 19.02 24.21 -16.67
CA PRO A 288 18.07 24.54 -15.61
C PRO A 288 16.88 25.40 -16.06
N ALA A 289 17.00 26.15 -17.16
CA ALA A 289 15.90 26.94 -17.72
C ALA A 289 14.77 26.05 -18.30
N ASP A 290 15.03 24.77 -18.58
CA ASP A 290 14.05 23.82 -19.10
C ASP A 290 13.23 23.14 -17.97
N LEU A 291 13.59 23.39 -16.70
CA LEU A 291 12.88 22.79 -15.56
C LEU A 291 11.41 23.22 -15.55
N PRO A 292 10.48 22.28 -15.32
CA PRO A 292 9.10 22.63 -15.06
C PRO A 292 8.99 23.43 -13.75
N PRO A 293 7.95 24.26 -13.60
CA PRO A 293 7.65 24.87 -12.32
C PRO A 293 7.55 23.81 -11.22
N PRO A 294 8.08 24.05 -10.02
CA PRO A 294 7.94 23.09 -8.93
C PRO A 294 6.45 22.90 -8.60
N PRO A 295 6.00 21.65 -8.36
CA PRO A 295 4.63 21.38 -7.97
C PRO A 295 4.32 22.04 -6.64
N LYS A 296 3.13 22.61 -6.53
CA LYS A 296 2.63 23.19 -5.28
C LYS A 296 1.95 22.10 -4.48
N PHE A 297 2.54 21.71 -3.37
CA PHE A 297 1.94 20.79 -2.42
C PHE A 297 1.31 21.56 -1.27
N VAL A 298 0.15 21.09 -0.83
CA VAL A 298 -0.44 21.58 0.41
C VAL A 298 0.33 20.95 1.57
N GLU A 299 0.90 21.76 2.44
CA GLU A 299 1.49 21.25 3.67
C GLU A 299 0.40 20.68 4.56
N GLY A 300 0.59 19.44 5.00
CA GLY A 300 -0.36 18.74 5.86
C GLY A 300 -1.39 17.94 5.07
N TRP A 301 -2.63 18.39 5.00
CA TRP A 301 -3.73 17.66 4.35
C TRP A 301 -3.67 17.80 2.84
N GLN A 302 -3.87 16.69 2.11
CA GLN A 302 -3.98 16.65 0.64
C GLN A 302 -5.43 16.86 0.17
N ILE A 303 -6.38 16.92 1.11
CA ILE A 303 -7.77 17.34 0.91
C ILE A 303 -7.89 18.84 1.20
N PRO A 304 -8.98 19.51 0.84
CA PRO A 304 -9.28 20.87 1.33
C PRO A 304 -9.15 20.92 2.86
N ARG A 305 -9.01 22.13 3.42
CA ARG A 305 -8.90 22.27 4.88
C ARG A 305 -10.03 21.50 5.56
N PRO A 306 -9.73 20.50 6.41
CA PRO A 306 -10.76 19.73 7.11
C PRO A 306 -11.63 20.63 8.00
N ASP A 307 -12.94 20.39 7.96
CA ASP A 307 -13.88 20.99 8.92
C ASP A 307 -13.77 20.33 10.28
N MET A 308 -13.39 19.03 10.30
CA MET A 308 -13.17 18.27 11.52
C MET A 308 -11.88 17.44 11.40
N VAL A 309 -11.09 17.46 12.48
CA VAL A 309 -9.91 16.59 12.62
C VAL A 309 -10.11 15.75 13.88
N LEU A 310 -10.12 14.44 13.69
CA LEU A 310 -10.19 13.44 14.76
C LEU A 310 -8.80 12.85 14.97
N GLU A 311 -8.27 12.95 16.18
CA GLU A 311 -6.97 12.41 16.55
C GLU A 311 -7.18 11.23 17.51
N MET A 312 -6.35 10.20 17.36
CA MET A 312 -6.36 9.07 18.30
C MET A 312 -6.20 9.56 19.75
N PRO A 313 -7.00 9.05 20.70
CA PRO A 313 -6.99 9.54 22.07
C PRO A 313 -5.70 9.18 22.85
N ARG A 314 -4.91 8.23 22.34
CA ARG A 314 -3.66 7.78 22.95
C ARG A 314 -2.63 7.45 21.90
N ASP A 315 -1.36 7.51 22.31
CA ASP A 315 -0.26 6.97 21.54
C ASP A 315 -0.32 5.43 21.53
N ILE A 316 0.05 4.82 20.40
CA ILE A 316 0.27 3.39 20.27
C ILE A 316 1.77 3.13 20.21
N GLU A 317 2.26 2.26 21.09
CA GLU A 317 3.65 1.81 21.08
C GLU A 317 3.81 0.62 20.15
N ILE A 318 4.72 0.72 19.19
CA ILE A 318 5.05 -0.34 18.24
C ILE A 318 6.39 -0.96 18.65
N PRO A 319 6.46 -2.29 18.86
CA PRO A 319 7.70 -2.98 19.22
C PRO A 319 8.74 -2.88 18.11
N ALA A 320 10.01 -3.14 18.45
CA ALA A 320 11.08 -3.14 17.47
C ALA A 320 10.94 -4.26 16.44
N GLU A 321 10.53 -5.43 16.89
CA GLU A 321 10.45 -6.69 16.09
C GLU A 321 9.18 -7.47 16.43
N GLY A 322 8.91 -8.50 15.63
CA GLY A 322 7.75 -9.38 15.80
C GLY A 322 6.55 -8.93 14.96
N SER A 323 5.37 -9.42 15.33
CA SER A 323 4.07 -9.04 14.75
C SER A 323 3.20 -8.39 15.79
N MET A 324 2.42 -7.41 15.40
CA MET A 324 1.48 -6.72 16.28
C MET A 324 0.04 -7.03 15.81
N PRO A 325 -0.87 -7.37 16.72
CA PRO A 325 -2.30 -7.49 16.39
C PRO A 325 -2.85 -6.17 15.86
N TYR A 326 -3.97 -6.22 15.15
CA TYR A 326 -4.67 -5.00 14.79
C TYR A 326 -5.12 -4.24 16.03
N GLU A 327 -4.90 -2.93 16.01
CA GLU A 327 -5.37 -2.02 17.05
C GLU A 327 -6.70 -1.40 16.61
N LEU A 328 -7.71 -1.52 17.45
CA LEU A 328 -9.01 -0.89 17.27
C LEU A 328 -9.08 0.35 18.16
N VAL A 329 -9.27 1.51 17.55
CA VAL A 329 -9.32 2.79 18.28
C VAL A 329 -10.64 3.48 17.95
N GLU A 330 -11.51 3.55 18.97
CA GLU A 330 -12.78 4.26 18.90
C GLU A 330 -12.59 5.75 19.20
N ILE A 331 -13.23 6.61 18.42
CA ILE A 331 -13.26 8.06 18.61
C ILE A 331 -14.72 8.52 18.53
N ASP A 332 -15.18 9.25 19.54
CA ASP A 332 -16.48 9.91 19.53
C ASP A 332 -16.35 11.32 18.94
N PRO A 333 -16.85 11.60 17.73
CA PRO A 333 -16.81 12.92 17.11
C PRO A 333 -17.83 13.89 17.72
N LYS A 334 -18.72 13.41 18.62
CA LYS A 334 -19.77 14.19 19.31
C LYS A 334 -20.73 14.91 18.35
N LEU A 335 -21.10 14.25 17.26
CA LEU A 335 -22.01 14.79 16.28
C LEU A 335 -23.42 14.87 16.86
N THR A 336 -24.00 16.06 16.82
CA THR A 336 -25.37 16.35 17.29
C THR A 336 -26.41 16.35 16.16
N HIS A 337 -25.97 16.31 14.92
CA HIS A 337 -26.77 16.21 13.70
C HIS A 337 -25.98 15.42 12.65
N ASP A 338 -26.68 14.91 11.65
CA ASP A 338 -26.07 14.21 10.54
C ASP A 338 -25.12 15.14 9.77
N VAL A 339 -23.98 14.62 9.36
CA VAL A 339 -23.03 15.33 8.52
C VAL A 339 -22.74 14.55 7.24
N TRP A 340 -22.49 15.29 6.16
CA TRP A 340 -22.17 14.74 4.85
C TRP A 340 -20.70 14.98 4.51
N VAL A 341 -19.93 13.93 4.34
CA VAL A 341 -18.49 13.98 4.09
C VAL A 341 -18.23 13.88 2.60
N GLY A 342 -17.71 14.96 2.00
CA GLY A 342 -17.31 15.00 0.59
C GLY A 342 -15.85 14.62 0.38
N ALA A 343 -14.99 14.80 1.40
CA ALA A 343 -13.62 14.32 1.33
C ALA A 343 -13.12 13.86 2.70
N SER A 344 -12.23 12.85 2.70
CA SER A 344 -11.62 12.31 3.91
C SER A 344 -10.19 11.88 3.67
N GLN A 345 -9.34 12.05 4.69
CA GLN A 345 -7.95 11.61 4.65
C GLN A 345 -7.51 11.12 6.02
N VAL A 346 -6.93 9.92 6.07
CA VAL A 346 -6.16 9.47 7.22
C VAL A 346 -4.73 9.96 7.06
N ARG A 347 -4.16 10.53 8.12
CA ARG A 347 -2.73 10.87 8.19
C ARG A 347 -2.09 10.11 9.33
N PRO A 348 -1.25 9.13 9.04
CA PRO A 348 -0.43 8.48 10.04
C PRO A 348 0.41 9.49 10.82
N GLY A 349 0.51 9.30 12.13
CA GLY A 349 1.48 10.03 12.94
C GLY A 349 2.90 9.58 12.64
N ASN A 350 3.05 8.27 12.34
CA ASN A 350 4.33 7.67 11.95
C ASN A 350 4.15 6.77 10.72
N PRO A 351 4.25 7.31 9.50
CA PRO A 351 4.06 6.54 8.27
C PRO A 351 5.11 5.43 8.07
N ALA A 352 6.23 5.45 8.80
CA ALA A 352 7.23 4.39 8.69
C ALA A 352 6.76 3.04 9.22
N VAL A 353 5.81 3.01 10.16
CA VAL A 353 5.33 1.79 10.83
C VAL A 353 3.84 1.52 10.64
N VAL A 354 3.06 2.51 10.22
CA VAL A 354 1.64 2.31 9.89
C VAL A 354 1.53 1.67 8.50
N HIS A 355 1.12 0.40 8.46
CA HIS A 355 0.94 -0.33 7.21
C HIS A 355 -0.36 0.08 6.52
N HIS A 356 -1.50 -0.02 7.22
CA HIS A 356 -2.76 0.54 6.75
C HIS A 356 -3.67 0.93 7.91
N VAL A 357 -4.64 1.77 7.60
CA VAL A 357 -5.74 2.14 8.49
C VAL A 357 -7.05 2.03 7.72
N VAL A 358 -8.03 1.33 8.29
CA VAL A 358 -9.39 1.31 7.79
C VAL A 358 -10.27 2.05 8.78
N VAL A 359 -11.14 2.93 8.28
CA VAL A 359 -12.01 3.77 9.11
C VAL A 359 -13.46 3.41 8.85
N PHE A 360 -14.16 3.10 9.92
CA PHE A 360 -15.60 2.76 9.88
C PHE A 360 -16.43 3.76 10.66
N VAL A 361 -17.64 3.99 10.19
CA VAL A 361 -18.71 4.65 10.95
C VAL A 361 -19.45 3.58 11.74
N LEU A 362 -19.59 3.77 13.04
CA LEU A 362 -20.45 2.98 13.91
C LEU A 362 -21.71 3.81 14.23
N PRO A 363 -22.86 3.53 13.61
CA PRO A 363 -24.10 4.23 13.91
C PRO A 363 -24.51 4.08 15.39
N PRO A 364 -25.41 4.94 15.91
CA PRO A 364 -25.92 4.82 17.27
C PRO A 364 -26.48 3.42 17.56
N GLY A 365 -26.04 2.82 18.67
CA GLY A 365 -26.45 1.47 19.07
C GLY A 365 -25.63 0.33 18.46
N VAL A 366 -24.62 0.64 17.63
CA VAL A 366 -23.65 -0.32 17.10
C VAL A 366 -22.33 -0.12 17.84
N ASP A 367 -21.88 -1.14 18.57
CA ASP A 367 -20.63 -1.08 19.37
C ASP A 367 -19.46 -1.83 18.74
N LYS A 368 -19.69 -2.56 17.66
CA LYS A 368 -18.66 -3.37 16.99
C LYS A 368 -18.84 -3.31 15.48
N ILE A 369 -17.74 -3.46 14.77
CA ILE A 369 -17.76 -3.81 13.35
C ILE A 369 -18.29 -5.25 13.28
N ASP A 370 -19.39 -5.48 12.61
CA ASP A 370 -19.95 -6.80 12.40
C ASP A 370 -19.26 -7.56 11.26
N GLU A 371 -19.60 -8.84 11.11
CA GLU A 371 -19.04 -9.70 10.06
C GLU A 371 -19.48 -9.26 8.64
N GLU A 372 -20.50 -8.45 8.52
CA GLU A 372 -20.98 -7.88 7.26
C GLU A 372 -20.20 -6.62 6.87
N GLY A 373 -19.28 -6.17 7.74
CA GLY A 373 -18.39 -5.03 7.55
C GLY A 373 -19.07 -3.71 7.90
N GLY A 374 -18.54 -3.00 8.87
CA GLY A 374 -19.03 -1.67 9.25
C GLY A 374 -19.07 -0.70 8.07
N ASP A 375 -19.81 0.39 8.22
CA ASP A 375 -19.97 1.41 7.19
C ASP A 375 -18.63 2.12 6.89
N PHE A 376 -18.01 1.76 5.77
CA PHE A 376 -16.66 2.16 5.41
C PHE A 376 -16.59 3.66 5.04
N LEU A 377 -15.79 4.43 5.79
CA LEU A 377 -15.65 5.87 5.61
C LEU A 377 -14.39 6.25 4.84
N ALA A 378 -13.25 5.74 5.24
CA ALA A 378 -11.96 6.10 4.70
C ALA A 378 -10.95 4.96 4.86
N ALA A 379 -9.86 4.98 4.11
CA ALA A 379 -8.71 4.13 4.33
C ALA A 379 -7.41 4.89 4.08
N TYR A 380 -6.35 4.31 4.60
CA TYR A 380 -4.97 4.65 4.28
C TYR A 380 -4.19 3.37 4.03
N ALA A 381 -3.47 3.34 2.96
CA ALA A 381 -2.34 2.43 2.73
C ALA A 381 -1.22 3.23 2.04
N PRO A 382 0.03 2.77 2.08
CA PRO A 382 1.12 3.40 1.36
C PRO A 382 0.74 3.65 -0.12
N GLY A 383 0.91 4.88 -0.60
CA GLY A 383 0.57 5.25 -1.98
C GLY A 383 -0.91 5.47 -2.29
N MET A 384 -1.83 5.17 -1.38
CA MET A 384 -3.26 5.41 -1.57
C MET A 384 -3.55 6.92 -1.51
N PRO A 385 -4.18 7.52 -2.54
CA PRO A 385 -4.59 8.92 -2.49
C PRO A 385 -5.72 9.10 -1.46
N PRO A 386 -5.89 10.33 -0.91
CA PRO A 386 -7.03 10.63 -0.08
C PRO A 386 -8.33 10.48 -0.86
N ARG A 387 -9.42 10.19 -0.15
CA ARG A 387 -10.74 10.09 -0.77
C ARG A 387 -11.29 11.49 -1.00
N VAL A 388 -11.58 11.81 -2.26
CA VAL A 388 -12.36 12.98 -2.66
C VAL A 388 -13.50 12.48 -3.52
N LEU A 389 -14.73 12.71 -3.08
CA LEU A 389 -15.92 12.23 -3.78
C LEU A 389 -16.29 13.18 -4.93
N PRO A 390 -16.92 12.67 -6.00
CA PRO A 390 -17.46 13.51 -7.06
C PRO A 390 -18.46 14.54 -6.53
N GLU A 391 -18.62 15.62 -7.27
CA GLU A 391 -19.63 16.65 -6.95
C GLU A 391 -21.04 15.99 -6.87
N GLY A 392 -21.81 16.37 -5.87
CA GLY A 392 -23.12 15.79 -5.60
C GLY A 392 -23.12 14.45 -4.87
N VAL A 393 -21.95 13.85 -4.61
CA VAL A 393 -21.81 12.59 -3.85
C VAL A 393 -21.18 12.88 -2.50
N ALA A 394 -21.76 12.35 -1.43
CA ALA A 394 -21.17 12.45 -0.09
C ALA A 394 -21.46 11.19 0.73
N LYS A 395 -20.63 10.93 1.75
CA LYS A 395 -20.83 9.88 2.73
C LYS A 395 -21.52 10.46 3.95
N ARG A 396 -22.66 9.91 4.36
CA ARG A 396 -23.37 10.33 5.57
C ARG A 396 -22.72 9.74 6.82
N ILE A 397 -22.61 10.57 7.86
CA ILE A 397 -22.32 10.12 9.23
C ILE A 397 -23.50 10.57 10.09
N PRO A 398 -24.34 9.64 10.56
CA PRO A 398 -25.50 9.96 11.41
C PRO A 398 -25.09 10.61 12.75
N ALA A 399 -25.97 11.43 13.30
CA ALA A 399 -25.81 12.00 14.64
C ALA A 399 -25.59 10.91 15.69
N GLY A 400 -24.68 11.15 16.63
CA GLY A 400 -24.36 10.18 17.69
C GLY A 400 -23.53 8.98 17.24
N SER A 401 -23.09 8.92 15.97
CA SER A 401 -22.17 7.88 15.49
C SER A 401 -20.80 8.01 16.14
N LYS A 402 -20.11 6.89 16.28
CA LYS A 402 -18.69 6.80 16.62
C LYS A 402 -17.87 6.47 15.38
N ILE A 403 -16.59 6.77 15.43
CA ILE A 403 -15.61 6.43 14.37
C ILE A 403 -14.66 5.39 14.93
N MET A 404 -14.52 4.28 14.20
CA MET A 404 -13.58 3.22 14.54
C MET A 404 -12.42 3.23 13.56
N LEU A 405 -11.20 3.37 14.07
CA LEU A 405 -9.97 3.17 13.31
C LEU A 405 -9.46 1.75 13.59
N GLN A 406 -9.31 0.95 12.54
CA GLN A 406 -8.62 -0.33 12.57
C GLN A 406 -7.23 -0.12 11.98
N LEU A 407 -6.19 -0.22 12.84
CA LEU A 407 -4.81 0.07 12.45
C LEU A 407 -3.97 -1.19 12.42
N HIS A 408 -3.21 -1.34 11.33
CA HIS A 408 -2.19 -2.37 11.20
C HIS A 408 -0.80 -1.75 11.20
N TYR A 409 0.10 -2.31 12.04
CA TYR A 409 1.47 -1.82 12.19
C TYR A 409 2.49 -2.87 11.77
N THR A 410 3.59 -2.39 11.14
CA THR A 410 4.75 -3.22 10.81
C THR A 410 5.97 -2.73 11.57
N PRO A 411 6.52 -3.51 12.54
CA PRO A 411 7.77 -3.20 13.24
C PRO A 411 8.96 -3.01 12.28
N ARG A 412 9.86 -2.08 12.62
CA ARG A 412 11.00 -1.66 11.76
C ARG A 412 12.34 -1.63 12.49
N GLY A 413 12.63 -2.67 13.32
CA GLY A 413 13.93 -2.83 14.01
C GLY A 413 14.16 -1.92 15.22
N THR A 414 13.32 -0.91 15.46
CA THR A 414 13.37 -0.01 16.63
C THR A 414 11.98 0.25 17.17
N LYS A 415 11.86 0.45 18.50
CA LYS A 415 10.59 0.87 19.11
C LYS A 415 10.14 2.20 18.51
N GLN A 416 8.88 2.30 18.16
CA GLN A 416 8.24 3.45 17.54
C GLN A 416 6.96 3.82 18.29
N ILE A 417 6.44 5.00 17.99
CA ILE A 417 5.16 5.49 18.49
C ILE A 417 4.37 6.01 17.30
N ASP A 418 3.06 5.75 17.29
CA ASP A 418 2.13 6.35 16.34
C ASP A 418 0.95 7.04 17.04
N ARG A 419 0.48 8.12 16.43
CA ARG A 419 -0.75 8.83 16.76
C ARG A 419 -1.38 9.39 15.49
N SER A 420 -2.15 8.56 14.84
CA SER A 420 -2.80 8.87 13.57
C SER A 420 -3.98 9.83 13.73
N ARG A 421 -4.32 10.53 12.63
CA ARG A 421 -5.41 11.49 12.57
C ARG A 421 -6.28 11.26 11.34
N LEU A 422 -7.57 11.57 11.46
CA LEU A 422 -8.54 11.57 10.37
C LEU A 422 -9.05 13.00 10.14
N GLY A 423 -8.91 13.50 8.93
CA GLY A 423 -9.50 14.77 8.49
C GLY A 423 -10.77 14.52 7.67
N LEU A 424 -11.83 15.27 7.96
CA LEU A 424 -13.11 15.22 7.29
C LEU A 424 -13.46 16.59 6.73
N VAL A 425 -13.85 16.64 5.46
CA VAL A 425 -14.40 17.84 4.79
C VAL A 425 -15.88 17.63 4.59
N PHE A 426 -16.68 18.51 5.13
CA PHE A 426 -18.12 18.41 5.04
C PHE A 426 -18.65 19.06 3.76
N THR A 427 -19.74 18.50 3.25
CA THR A 427 -20.49 19.02 2.11
C THR A 427 -21.82 19.57 2.62
N ASP A 428 -22.22 20.72 2.08
CA ASP A 428 -23.54 21.28 2.33
C ASP A 428 -24.63 20.26 1.94
N PRO A 429 -25.53 19.86 2.86
CA PRO A 429 -26.58 18.89 2.56
C PRO A 429 -27.40 19.25 1.31
N ALA A 430 -27.63 20.52 1.05
CA ALA A 430 -28.37 21.00 -0.12
C ALA A 430 -27.67 20.70 -1.47
N LYS A 431 -26.40 20.32 -1.44
CA LYS A 431 -25.60 19.97 -2.62
C LYS A 431 -25.43 18.47 -2.77
N VAL A 432 -25.96 17.68 -1.85
CA VAL A 432 -25.83 16.23 -1.88
C VAL A 432 -27.00 15.64 -2.65
N HIS A 433 -26.70 14.95 -3.73
CA HIS A 433 -27.67 14.24 -4.54
C HIS A 433 -27.63 12.73 -4.29
N LYS A 434 -26.46 12.19 -4.00
CA LYS A 434 -26.27 10.74 -3.83
C LYS A 434 -25.42 10.43 -2.60
N GLU A 435 -25.84 9.42 -1.86
CA GLU A 435 -25.04 8.86 -0.76
C GLU A 435 -24.05 7.83 -1.30
N LEU A 436 -22.79 7.93 -0.87
CA LEU A 436 -21.81 6.89 -1.10
C LEU A 436 -22.13 5.68 -0.21
N MET A 437 -22.41 4.56 -0.84
CA MET A 437 -22.59 3.27 -0.20
C MET A 437 -21.35 2.40 -0.37
N SER A 438 -21.12 1.52 0.59
CA SER A 438 -20.05 0.53 0.54
C SER A 438 -20.64 -0.87 0.59
N GLY A 439 -20.00 -1.80 -0.09
CA GLY A 439 -20.31 -3.22 -0.06
C GLY A 439 -19.03 -4.03 -0.18
N MET A 440 -19.16 -5.35 -0.08
CA MET A 440 -18.02 -6.23 -0.25
C MET A 440 -18.43 -7.60 -0.79
N THR A 441 -17.55 -8.20 -1.56
CA THR A 441 -17.53 -9.65 -1.75
C THR A 441 -16.69 -10.25 -0.64
N LEU A 442 -17.14 -11.31 0.01
CA LEU A 442 -16.49 -11.84 1.20
C LEU A 442 -16.63 -13.36 1.27
N ASN A 443 -15.52 -14.08 1.55
CA ASN A 443 -15.56 -15.52 1.82
C ASN A 443 -15.15 -15.84 3.26
N LEU A 444 -16.10 -15.86 4.18
CA LEU A 444 -15.90 -16.24 5.59
C LEU A 444 -15.53 -17.74 5.78
N ARG A 445 -15.74 -18.57 4.74
CA ARG A 445 -15.44 -20.01 4.78
C ARG A 445 -14.09 -20.35 4.14
N LEU A 446 -13.24 -19.35 3.96
CA LEU A 446 -11.90 -19.52 3.38
C LEU A 446 -11.11 -20.58 4.17
N GLN A 447 -10.60 -21.60 3.48
CA GLN A 447 -9.74 -22.65 4.04
C GLN A 447 -8.67 -23.02 3.02
N ILE A 448 -7.48 -22.49 3.17
CA ILE A 448 -6.35 -22.74 2.26
C ILE A 448 -5.54 -23.91 2.80
N PRO A 449 -5.42 -25.04 2.04
CA PRO A 449 -4.66 -26.20 2.47
C PRO A 449 -3.16 -25.91 2.66
N PRO A 450 -2.46 -26.68 3.50
CA PRO A 450 -1.00 -26.63 3.60
C PRO A 450 -0.34 -26.87 2.23
N GLY A 451 0.70 -26.10 1.92
CA GLY A 451 1.50 -26.28 0.72
C GLY A 451 0.79 -25.94 -0.61
N ALA A 452 -0.45 -25.46 -0.59
CA ALA A 452 -1.18 -25.09 -1.81
C ALA A 452 -0.52 -23.86 -2.47
N SER A 453 0.00 -24.03 -3.68
CA SER A 453 0.68 -22.94 -4.41
C SER A 453 -0.26 -22.08 -5.27
N ASP A 454 -1.52 -22.52 -5.45
CA ASP A 454 -2.53 -21.79 -6.22
C ASP A 454 -3.95 -22.19 -5.79
N TYR A 455 -4.34 -21.78 -4.59
CA TYR A 455 -5.70 -22.03 -4.08
C TYR A 455 -6.65 -20.96 -4.58
N VAL A 456 -7.76 -21.35 -5.21
CA VAL A 456 -8.77 -20.44 -5.74
C VAL A 456 -9.93 -20.28 -4.77
N SER A 457 -10.28 -19.04 -4.46
CA SER A 457 -11.44 -18.67 -3.66
C SER A 457 -12.37 -17.77 -4.47
N ARG A 458 -13.70 -17.91 -4.28
CA ARG A 458 -14.71 -17.10 -4.95
C ARG A 458 -15.66 -16.50 -3.93
N ALA A 459 -16.13 -15.29 -4.24
CA ALA A 459 -17.14 -14.59 -3.47
C ALA A 459 -17.93 -13.65 -4.38
N ASP A 460 -19.17 -13.34 -4.00
CA ASP A 460 -20.11 -12.60 -4.81
C ASP A 460 -20.75 -11.45 -4.03
N PHE A 461 -21.10 -10.38 -4.75
CA PHE A 461 -21.97 -9.31 -4.27
C PHE A 461 -23.08 -9.07 -5.30
N ARG A 462 -24.34 -9.11 -4.87
CA ARG A 462 -25.50 -8.85 -5.74
C ARG A 462 -26.02 -7.44 -5.53
N PHE A 463 -26.12 -6.67 -6.60
CA PHE A 463 -26.82 -5.39 -6.58
C PHE A 463 -28.33 -5.63 -6.55
N SER A 464 -28.96 -5.30 -5.44
CA SER A 464 -30.42 -5.44 -5.25
C SER A 464 -31.22 -4.23 -5.78
N GLN A 465 -30.52 -3.18 -6.22
CA GLN A 465 -31.05 -1.95 -6.79
C GLN A 465 -30.19 -1.51 -7.96
N PRO A 466 -30.72 -0.78 -8.94
CA PRO A 466 -29.92 -0.10 -9.95
C PRO A 466 -28.88 0.79 -9.26
N SER A 467 -27.61 0.59 -9.58
CA SER A 467 -26.50 1.25 -8.90
C SER A 467 -25.46 1.78 -9.88
N LEU A 468 -24.61 2.66 -9.41
CA LEU A 468 -23.45 3.19 -10.13
C LEU A 468 -22.20 2.82 -9.34
N LEU A 469 -21.43 1.85 -9.82
CA LEU A 469 -20.15 1.46 -9.22
C LEU A 469 -19.11 2.54 -9.46
N LEU A 470 -18.45 3.01 -8.40
CA LEU A 470 -17.46 4.09 -8.43
C LEU A 470 -16.03 3.59 -8.28
N SER A 471 -15.81 2.60 -7.43
CA SER A 471 -14.48 2.07 -7.16
C SER A 471 -14.52 0.68 -6.57
N VAL A 472 -13.41 -0.06 -6.71
CA VAL A 472 -13.18 -1.38 -6.11
C VAL A 472 -11.79 -1.44 -5.48
N LEU A 473 -11.63 -2.27 -4.44
CA LEU A 473 -10.36 -2.49 -3.75
C LEU A 473 -10.21 -3.97 -3.40
N PRO A 474 -9.24 -4.69 -3.99
CA PRO A 474 -8.90 -6.05 -3.59
C PRO A 474 -8.15 -6.06 -2.27
N HIS A 475 -8.54 -6.93 -1.34
CA HIS A 475 -7.87 -7.09 -0.05
C HIS A 475 -7.64 -8.56 0.26
N MET A 476 -6.38 -8.90 0.46
CA MET A 476 -5.86 -10.18 0.91
C MET A 476 -4.68 -9.93 1.84
N HIS A 477 -4.20 -10.96 2.53
CA HIS A 477 -3.00 -10.88 3.36
C HIS A 477 -1.75 -11.43 2.63
N LEU A 478 -0.80 -12.00 3.39
CA LEU A 478 0.54 -12.37 2.91
C LEU A 478 0.56 -13.48 1.84
N ARG A 479 -0.52 -14.24 1.71
CA ARG A 479 -0.61 -15.33 0.71
C ARG A 479 -1.39 -14.93 -0.53
N GLY A 480 -1.94 -13.71 -0.56
CA GLY A 480 -2.62 -13.19 -1.74
C GLY A 480 -1.71 -13.13 -2.95
N LYS A 481 -2.17 -13.68 -4.09
CA LYS A 481 -1.41 -13.80 -5.34
C LYS A 481 -2.03 -12.97 -6.46
N SER A 482 -3.34 -13.05 -6.63
CA SER A 482 -4.09 -12.27 -7.62
C SER A 482 -5.55 -12.15 -7.23
N MET A 483 -6.24 -11.11 -7.72
CA MET A 483 -7.69 -10.98 -7.59
C MET A 483 -8.30 -10.34 -8.83
N LYS A 484 -9.44 -10.90 -9.26
CA LYS A 484 -10.22 -10.42 -10.41
C LYS A 484 -11.64 -10.11 -10.00
N PHE A 485 -12.20 -9.01 -10.51
CA PHE A 485 -13.59 -8.59 -10.35
C PHE A 485 -14.30 -8.71 -11.70
N VAL A 486 -15.41 -9.44 -11.74
CA VAL A 486 -16.22 -9.66 -12.95
C VAL A 486 -17.67 -9.33 -12.66
N ALA A 487 -18.26 -8.40 -13.40
CA ALA A 487 -19.68 -8.14 -13.36
C ALA A 487 -20.41 -9.09 -14.32
N GLU A 488 -21.39 -9.84 -13.81
CA GLU A 488 -22.37 -10.59 -14.59
C GLU A 488 -23.69 -9.85 -14.57
N TYR A 489 -24.14 -9.39 -15.73
CA TYR A 489 -25.34 -8.59 -15.89
C TYR A 489 -26.58 -9.47 -16.07
N PRO A 490 -27.82 -8.97 -15.74
CA PRO A 490 -29.05 -9.72 -15.87
C PRO A 490 -29.36 -10.21 -17.29
N ASP A 491 -28.79 -9.57 -18.29
CA ASP A 491 -28.91 -9.96 -19.71
C ASP A 491 -27.93 -11.06 -20.14
N GLY A 492 -27.12 -11.60 -19.22
CA GLY A 492 -26.15 -12.66 -19.44
C GLY A 492 -24.78 -12.19 -19.96
N ARG A 493 -24.59 -10.88 -20.15
CA ARG A 493 -23.23 -10.34 -20.46
C ARG A 493 -22.35 -10.40 -19.22
N SER A 494 -21.05 -10.60 -19.44
CA SER A 494 -20.04 -10.50 -18.39
C SER A 494 -18.97 -9.50 -18.81
N GLU A 495 -18.42 -8.78 -17.81
CA GLU A 495 -17.37 -7.81 -18.03
C GLU A 495 -16.36 -7.85 -16.88
N VAL A 496 -15.06 -7.86 -17.22
CA VAL A 496 -14.00 -7.72 -16.21
C VAL A 496 -13.88 -6.25 -15.81
N ILE A 497 -14.19 -5.95 -14.57
CA ILE A 497 -14.12 -4.61 -13.99
C ILE A 497 -12.68 -4.28 -13.59
N LEU A 498 -12.01 -5.23 -12.93
CA LEU A 498 -10.62 -5.11 -12.48
C LEU A 498 -9.96 -6.49 -12.56
N ASP A 499 -8.72 -6.52 -13.03
CA ASP A 499 -7.84 -7.69 -12.95
C ASP A 499 -6.50 -7.26 -12.33
N VAL A 500 -6.16 -7.83 -11.18
CA VAL A 500 -4.88 -7.64 -10.48
C VAL A 500 -4.13 -8.97 -10.52
N PRO A 501 -3.35 -9.24 -11.59
CA PRO A 501 -2.68 -10.53 -11.79
C PRO A 501 -1.49 -10.75 -10.86
N ARG A 502 -0.98 -9.68 -10.23
CA ARG A 502 0.08 -9.72 -9.23
C ARG A 502 -0.32 -8.83 -8.06
N TYR A 503 -0.92 -9.43 -7.05
CA TYR A 503 -1.26 -8.74 -5.81
C TYR A 503 0.00 -8.61 -4.95
N GLU A 504 0.16 -7.46 -4.31
CA GLU A 504 1.22 -7.21 -3.34
C GLU A 504 0.61 -6.64 -2.05
N PHE A 505 0.84 -7.31 -0.95
CA PHE A 505 0.26 -6.97 0.34
C PHE A 505 0.60 -5.55 0.82
N ASP A 506 1.81 -5.06 0.50
CA ASP A 506 2.25 -3.71 0.88
C ASP A 506 1.54 -2.59 0.08
N TRP A 507 0.83 -2.91 -1.01
CA TRP A 507 0.22 -1.96 -1.93
C TRP A 507 -1.26 -2.27 -2.17
N GLN A 508 -2.09 -1.88 -1.22
CA GLN A 508 -3.54 -2.12 -1.27
C GLN A 508 -4.25 -0.93 -1.93
N ASN A 509 -4.21 -0.90 -3.25
CA ASN A 509 -4.73 0.23 -4.02
C ASN A 509 -6.27 0.21 -4.12
N LEU A 510 -6.88 1.39 -3.94
CA LEU A 510 -8.23 1.67 -4.37
C LEU A 510 -8.21 2.00 -5.87
N TYR A 511 -8.99 1.27 -6.66
CA TYR A 511 -9.13 1.49 -8.10
C TYR A 511 -10.41 2.26 -8.37
N THR A 512 -10.29 3.57 -8.62
CA THR A 512 -11.41 4.47 -8.90
C THR A 512 -11.69 4.46 -10.40
N LEU A 513 -12.89 4.06 -10.79
CA LEU A 513 -13.29 4.04 -12.20
C LEU A 513 -13.26 5.46 -12.79
N ASP A 514 -12.87 5.61 -14.05
CA ASP A 514 -12.84 6.90 -14.75
C ASP A 514 -14.23 7.49 -14.98
N GLN A 515 -15.24 6.60 -15.06
CA GLN A 515 -16.66 6.95 -15.11
C GLN A 515 -17.45 5.98 -14.20
N PRO A 516 -18.48 6.48 -13.48
CA PRO A 516 -19.38 5.62 -12.73
C PRO A 516 -19.99 4.55 -13.65
N LYS A 517 -19.90 3.28 -13.25
CA LYS A 517 -20.34 2.18 -14.08
C LYS A 517 -21.74 1.71 -13.69
N PRO A 518 -22.72 1.72 -14.61
CA PRO A 518 -24.06 1.21 -14.35
C PRO A 518 -24.05 -0.28 -13.98
N MET A 519 -24.68 -0.59 -12.85
CA MET A 519 -24.97 -1.93 -12.33
C MET A 519 -26.50 -2.08 -12.21
N PRO A 520 -27.19 -2.56 -13.26
CA PRO A 520 -28.62 -2.83 -13.16
C PRO A 520 -28.97 -3.72 -11.97
N GLU A 521 -30.21 -3.62 -11.48
CA GLU A 521 -30.73 -4.53 -10.45
C GLU A 521 -30.53 -5.99 -10.87
N GLY A 522 -30.03 -6.82 -9.95
CA GLY A 522 -29.74 -8.23 -10.21
C GLY A 522 -28.33 -8.51 -10.75
N THR A 523 -27.55 -7.47 -11.10
CA THR A 523 -26.14 -7.66 -11.47
C THR A 523 -25.37 -8.30 -10.30
N ILE A 524 -24.53 -9.29 -10.62
CA ILE A 524 -23.65 -9.94 -9.65
C ILE A 524 -22.22 -9.54 -9.92
N LEU A 525 -21.52 -9.01 -8.92
CA LEU A 525 -20.09 -8.78 -8.95
C LEU A 525 -19.40 -9.97 -8.31
N HIS A 526 -18.76 -10.79 -9.14
CA HIS A 526 -17.95 -11.92 -8.73
C HIS A 526 -16.52 -11.49 -8.45
N THR A 527 -15.91 -12.02 -7.40
CA THR A 527 -14.47 -11.95 -7.19
C THR A 527 -13.87 -13.36 -7.19
N GLU A 528 -12.74 -13.49 -7.90
CA GLU A 528 -11.91 -14.69 -7.89
C GLU A 528 -10.53 -14.30 -7.36
N ALA A 529 -10.14 -14.86 -6.22
CA ALA A 529 -8.87 -14.62 -5.57
C ALA A 529 -8.03 -15.89 -5.56
N HIS A 530 -6.73 -15.74 -5.82
CA HIS A 530 -5.74 -16.82 -5.79
C HIS A 530 -4.80 -16.62 -4.62
N PHE A 531 -4.42 -17.71 -3.95
CA PHE A 531 -3.55 -17.71 -2.78
C PHE A 531 -2.42 -18.73 -2.92
N ASP A 532 -1.23 -18.35 -2.43
CA ASP A 532 -0.05 -19.21 -2.36
C ASP A 532 0.35 -19.48 -0.91
N ASN A 533 -0.03 -20.65 -0.39
CA ASN A 533 0.35 -21.15 0.93
C ASN A 533 1.53 -22.16 0.86
N SER A 534 2.32 -22.13 -0.22
CA SER A 534 3.48 -23.00 -0.38
C SER A 534 4.74 -22.44 0.30
N SER A 535 5.78 -23.27 0.37
CA SER A 535 7.12 -22.86 0.81
C SER A 535 7.84 -21.94 -0.18
N GLU A 536 7.36 -21.86 -1.42
CA GLU A 536 7.93 -20.98 -2.45
C GLU A 536 7.48 -19.52 -2.27
N ASN A 537 6.37 -19.28 -1.56
CA ASN A 537 5.96 -17.93 -1.20
C ASN A 537 6.85 -17.38 -0.06
N PRO A 538 7.71 -16.40 -0.34
CA PRO A 538 8.65 -15.87 0.66
C PRO A 538 7.97 -15.12 1.81
N ASN A 539 6.72 -14.68 1.62
CA ASN A 539 5.92 -13.97 2.63
C ASN A 539 5.11 -14.92 3.52
N ASN A 540 5.02 -16.20 3.15
CA ASN A 540 4.26 -17.17 3.92
C ASN A 540 4.95 -17.50 5.26
N PRO A 541 4.35 -17.18 6.42
CA PRO A 541 4.99 -17.43 7.71
C PRO A 541 5.03 -18.91 8.09
N ASP A 542 4.07 -19.72 7.59
CA ASP A 542 3.99 -21.15 7.89
C ASP A 542 3.23 -21.90 6.80
N PRO A 543 3.93 -22.54 5.85
CA PRO A 543 3.30 -23.33 4.78
C PRO A 543 2.71 -24.66 5.23
N SER A 544 2.94 -25.09 6.47
CA SER A 544 2.48 -26.40 6.99
C SER A 544 1.08 -26.37 7.60
N ARG A 545 0.52 -25.17 7.86
CA ARG A 545 -0.80 -25.03 8.48
C ARG A 545 -1.92 -24.86 7.45
N VAL A 546 -3.13 -25.29 7.81
CA VAL A 546 -4.35 -24.83 7.16
C VAL A 546 -4.57 -23.37 7.54
N VAL A 547 -4.81 -22.50 6.56
CA VAL A 547 -5.07 -21.07 6.78
C VAL A 547 -6.55 -20.81 6.58
N THR A 548 -7.18 -20.18 7.58
CA THR A 548 -8.60 -19.86 7.57
C THR A 548 -8.82 -18.36 7.48
N PHE A 549 -10.05 -17.95 7.22
CA PHE A 549 -10.46 -16.56 7.37
C PHE A 549 -10.13 -16.05 8.77
N GLY A 550 -9.59 -14.83 8.82
CA GLY A 550 -9.25 -14.15 10.07
C GLY A 550 -8.62 -12.78 9.82
N GLU A 551 -8.80 -11.88 10.78
CA GLU A 551 -8.36 -10.48 10.68
C GLU A 551 -6.83 -10.30 10.77
N GLN A 552 -6.11 -11.26 11.39
CA GLN A 552 -4.69 -11.11 11.60
C GLN A 552 -3.89 -11.44 10.33
N THR A 553 -2.79 -10.73 10.08
CA THR A 553 -1.92 -10.92 8.90
C THR A 553 -1.45 -12.37 8.69
N ARG A 554 -1.32 -13.17 9.76
CA ARG A 554 -0.98 -14.60 9.71
C ARG A 554 -2.12 -15.50 9.22
N ASP A 555 -3.36 -15.04 9.34
CA ASP A 555 -4.55 -15.65 8.78
C ASP A 555 -4.74 -15.12 7.35
N GLU A 556 -5.87 -15.32 6.70
CA GLU A 556 -6.11 -14.77 5.37
C GLU A 556 -7.51 -14.19 5.23
N MET A 557 -7.63 -13.26 4.28
CA MET A 557 -8.91 -12.69 3.87
C MET A 557 -9.08 -12.79 2.36
N HIS A 558 -10.32 -13.06 1.93
CA HIS A 558 -10.77 -12.79 0.58
C HIS A 558 -11.87 -11.74 0.68
N VAL A 559 -11.51 -10.49 0.47
CA VAL A 559 -12.44 -9.35 0.49
C VAL A 559 -12.25 -8.49 -0.76
N GLY A 560 -13.32 -8.29 -1.49
CA GLY A 560 -13.37 -7.30 -2.57
C GLY A 560 -14.27 -6.14 -2.15
N TYR A 561 -13.70 -5.05 -1.64
CA TYR A 561 -14.49 -3.86 -1.30
C TYR A 561 -14.97 -3.16 -2.57
N LEU A 562 -16.17 -2.61 -2.50
CA LEU A 562 -16.75 -1.79 -3.55
C LEU A 562 -17.44 -0.56 -2.98
N ASN A 563 -17.40 0.54 -3.73
CA ASN A 563 -18.13 1.76 -3.41
C ASN A 563 -19.05 2.09 -4.59
N PHE A 564 -20.29 2.41 -4.30
CA PHE A 564 -21.32 2.68 -5.29
C PHE A 564 -22.33 3.69 -4.76
N THR A 565 -23.17 4.22 -5.64
CA THR A 565 -24.37 5.00 -5.29
C THR A 565 -25.58 4.33 -5.92
N LEU A 566 -26.78 4.56 -5.39
CA LEU A 566 -28.00 4.15 -6.09
C LEU A 566 -28.19 5.03 -7.34
N ALA A 567 -28.57 4.42 -8.45
CA ALA A 567 -28.64 5.13 -9.73
C ALA A 567 -29.73 6.20 -9.74
N ASP A 568 -30.87 5.89 -9.15
CA ASP A 568 -32.07 6.74 -9.10
C ASP A 568 -32.16 7.62 -7.84
N GLN A 569 -31.21 7.53 -6.89
CA GLN A 569 -31.20 8.40 -5.72
C GLN A 569 -30.98 9.87 -6.09
N ASP A 570 -31.84 10.75 -5.54
CA ASP A 570 -31.66 12.19 -5.55
C ASP A 570 -32.13 12.81 -4.23
N LEU A 571 -31.20 12.94 -3.30
CA LEU A 571 -31.45 13.45 -1.95
C LEU A 571 -31.90 14.93 -1.93
N ALA A 572 -31.72 15.65 -3.04
CA ALA A 572 -32.25 17.02 -3.18
C ALA A 572 -33.78 17.05 -3.23
N LEU A 573 -34.46 15.93 -3.53
CA LEU A 573 -35.92 15.81 -3.42
C LEU A 573 -36.40 15.86 -1.98
N GLY A 574 -35.56 15.51 -1.01
CA GLY A 574 -35.83 15.52 0.41
C GLY A 574 -36.64 14.30 0.89
N ALA A 575 -36.36 13.89 2.10
CA ALA A 575 -37.10 12.82 2.78
C ALA A 575 -38.55 13.27 3.12
N PRO A 576 -39.49 12.32 3.43
CA PRO A 576 -40.83 12.65 3.85
C PRO A 576 -40.83 13.61 5.03
N THR A 577 -41.75 14.59 4.99
CA THR A 577 -41.91 15.57 6.07
C THR A 577 -42.94 15.10 7.07
N SER A 578 -42.70 15.33 8.36
CA SER A 578 -43.64 14.93 9.41
C SER A 578 -44.00 16.10 10.31
N LYS A 579 -45.23 16.09 10.79
CA LYS A 579 -45.79 17.06 11.76
C LYS A 579 -46.50 16.30 12.87
N ARG A 580 -46.10 16.53 14.12
CA ARG A 580 -46.74 15.92 15.27
C ARG A 580 -48.12 16.53 15.50
N LEU A 581 -49.11 15.68 15.68
CA LEU A 581 -50.49 16.03 15.98
C LEU A 581 -50.75 16.08 17.50
N ALA A 582 -51.84 16.72 17.90
CA ALA A 582 -52.19 16.86 19.32
C ALA A 582 -52.52 15.53 20.04
N ASN A 583 -52.90 14.50 19.27
CA ASN A 583 -53.16 13.15 19.77
C ASN A 583 -51.92 12.26 19.90
N GLY A 584 -50.72 12.81 19.62
CA GLY A 584 -49.44 12.08 19.68
C GLY A 584 -49.04 11.36 18.40
N GLN A 585 -49.92 11.28 17.40
CA GLN A 585 -49.62 10.75 16.07
C GLN A 585 -48.86 11.78 15.21
N TYR A 586 -48.44 11.37 14.02
CA TYR A 586 -47.72 12.21 13.06
C TYR A 586 -48.47 12.24 11.73
N GLU A 587 -48.69 13.43 11.21
CA GLU A 587 -49.07 13.66 9.83
C GLU A 587 -47.82 13.63 8.99
N VAL A 588 -47.68 12.66 8.06
CA VAL A 588 -46.51 12.44 7.25
C VAL A 588 -46.85 12.62 5.78
N THR A 589 -46.15 13.53 5.12
CA THR A 589 -46.29 13.79 3.68
C THR A 589 -45.19 13.13 2.90
N PHE A 590 -45.56 12.25 1.97
CA PHE A 590 -44.67 11.56 1.04
C PHE A 590 -44.82 12.19 -0.34
N GLN A 591 -43.66 12.34 -1.04
CA GLN A 591 -43.59 12.81 -2.41
C GLN A 591 -42.76 11.83 -3.23
N TYR A 592 -43.10 11.66 -4.50
CA TYR A 592 -42.38 10.79 -5.41
C TYR A 592 -42.42 11.33 -6.84
N HIS A 593 -41.27 11.34 -7.49
CA HIS A 593 -41.13 11.68 -8.91
C HIS A 593 -40.67 10.44 -9.68
N PRO A 594 -41.53 9.79 -10.48
CA PRO A 594 -41.19 8.64 -11.28
C PRO A 594 -40.16 9.03 -12.38
N GLU A 595 -39.14 8.19 -12.64
CA GLU A 595 -38.16 8.40 -13.72
C GLU A 595 -38.77 8.42 -15.12
N ALA A 596 -39.92 7.75 -15.28
CA ALA A 596 -40.68 7.72 -16.51
C ALA A 596 -42.16 8.01 -16.20
N PRO A 597 -42.97 8.56 -17.14
CA PRO A 597 -44.38 8.82 -16.92
C PRO A 597 -45.09 7.57 -16.41
N ALA A 598 -45.64 7.65 -15.21
CA ALA A 598 -46.43 6.58 -14.58
C ALA A 598 -47.93 6.83 -14.76
N LYS A 599 -48.70 5.76 -14.85
CA LYS A 599 -50.18 5.83 -14.90
C LYS A 599 -50.76 6.00 -13.48
N SER A 600 -50.08 5.42 -12.52
CA SER A 600 -50.47 5.48 -11.11
C SER A 600 -49.30 5.30 -10.19
N VAL A 601 -49.34 5.94 -9.01
CA VAL A 601 -48.39 5.71 -7.92
C VAL A 601 -49.20 5.51 -6.63
N ALA A 602 -48.82 4.52 -5.84
CA ALA A 602 -49.37 4.30 -4.52
C ALA A 602 -48.26 4.16 -3.49
N LEU A 603 -48.50 4.65 -2.28
CA LEU A 603 -47.62 4.44 -1.12
C LEU A 603 -48.00 3.12 -0.46
N VAL A 604 -47.01 2.28 -0.21
CA VAL A 604 -47.14 0.99 0.48
C VAL A 604 -46.08 0.86 1.56
N GLY A 605 -46.38 0.12 2.61
CA GLY A 605 -45.41 -0.03 3.72
C GLY A 605 -45.98 -0.87 4.86
N THR A 606 -45.26 -0.90 5.98
CA THR A 606 -45.70 -1.62 7.21
C THR A 606 -47.02 -1.15 7.75
N PHE A 607 -47.43 0.09 7.47
CA PHE A 607 -48.68 0.71 7.88
C PHE A 607 -49.82 0.50 6.87
N THR A 608 -49.60 -0.18 5.76
CA THR A 608 -50.60 -0.49 4.73
C THR A 608 -50.71 -1.98 4.46
N ASP A 609 -50.08 -2.83 5.28
CA ASP A 609 -49.90 -4.25 4.97
C ASP A 609 -49.37 -4.48 3.53
N TRP A 610 -48.52 -3.58 3.11
CA TRP A 610 -47.92 -3.54 1.78
C TRP A 610 -48.97 -3.49 0.66
N LYS A 611 -49.01 -4.49 -0.25
CA LYS A 611 -49.95 -4.51 -1.38
C LYS A 611 -51.44 -4.69 -1.01
N GLU A 612 -51.76 -5.07 0.23
CA GLU A 612 -53.13 -5.35 0.60
C GLU A 612 -53.97 -4.07 0.72
N HIS A 613 -53.36 -2.97 1.22
CA HIS A 613 -54.05 -1.70 1.41
C HIS A 613 -53.22 -0.51 0.89
N PRO A 614 -52.88 -0.45 -0.42
CA PRO A 614 -52.07 0.63 -0.95
C PRO A 614 -52.77 1.98 -0.86
N VAL A 615 -52.07 3.03 -0.44
CA VAL A 615 -52.59 4.40 -0.39
C VAL A 615 -52.28 5.08 -1.72
N ALA A 616 -53.34 5.39 -2.50
CA ALA A 616 -53.15 6.08 -3.78
C ALA A 616 -52.56 7.48 -3.55
N MET A 617 -51.59 7.85 -4.39
CA MET A 617 -50.98 9.18 -4.38
C MET A 617 -51.65 10.07 -5.43
N SER A 618 -51.87 11.33 -5.09
CA SER A 618 -52.41 12.35 -5.99
C SER A 618 -51.31 12.87 -6.90
N GLY A 619 -51.56 12.94 -8.20
CA GLY A 619 -50.59 13.41 -9.21
C GLY A 619 -50.87 12.85 -10.60
N PRO A 620 -49.99 13.11 -11.59
CA PRO A 620 -48.83 13.99 -11.44
C PRO A 620 -49.20 15.48 -11.39
N ASP A 621 -48.43 16.27 -10.64
CA ASP A 621 -48.48 17.74 -10.71
C ASP A 621 -47.82 18.27 -12.00
N ALA A 622 -47.71 19.60 -12.13
CA ALA A 622 -47.08 20.22 -13.31
C ALA A 622 -45.59 19.87 -13.47
N GLN A 623 -44.93 19.39 -12.41
CA GLN A 623 -43.56 18.94 -12.36
C GLN A 623 -43.41 17.42 -12.48
N GLY A 624 -44.52 16.68 -12.53
CA GLY A 624 -44.52 15.21 -12.61
C GLY A 624 -44.53 14.49 -11.27
N ASN A 625 -44.69 15.21 -10.14
CA ASN A 625 -44.63 14.63 -8.82
C ASN A 625 -45.99 14.05 -8.40
N TYR A 626 -45.94 12.98 -7.63
CA TYR A 626 -47.07 12.39 -6.90
C TYR A 626 -46.89 12.65 -5.41
N ALA A 627 -47.99 12.93 -4.69
CA ALA A 627 -47.97 13.19 -3.25
C ALA A 627 -49.13 12.55 -2.52
N THR A 628 -48.90 12.17 -1.28
CA THR A 628 -49.98 11.76 -0.35
C THR A 628 -49.58 12.08 1.08
N THR A 629 -50.59 12.23 1.96
CA THR A 629 -50.37 12.45 3.38
C THR A 629 -51.11 11.36 4.16
N VAL A 630 -50.41 10.72 5.09
CA VAL A 630 -50.96 9.68 5.97
C VAL A 630 -50.69 10.01 7.43
N THR A 631 -51.53 9.50 8.33
CA THR A 631 -51.31 9.63 9.78
C THR A 631 -50.68 8.35 10.29
N LEU A 632 -49.52 8.46 10.97
CA LEU A 632 -48.76 7.35 11.51
C LEU A 632 -48.52 7.53 13.01
N ASP A 633 -48.36 6.42 13.72
CA ASP A 633 -47.95 6.41 15.12
C ASP A 633 -46.47 6.70 15.26
N SER A 634 -45.98 7.00 16.47
CA SER A 634 -44.55 7.04 16.75
C SER A 634 -43.89 5.68 16.50
N GLY A 635 -42.64 5.68 16.06
CA GLY A 635 -41.91 4.45 15.76
C GLY A 635 -41.24 4.45 14.39
N SER A 636 -40.78 3.29 13.95
CA SER A 636 -40.10 3.10 12.66
C SER A 636 -41.10 2.46 11.67
N HIS A 637 -41.21 3.07 10.50
CA HIS A 637 -42.10 2.61 9.44
C HIS A 637 -41.33 2.41 8.14
N GLU A 638 -41.40 1.20 7.59
CA GLU A 638 -40.84 0.89 6.27
C GLU A 638 -41.86 1.17 5.18
N TYR A 639 -41.41 1.70 4.04
CA TYR A 639 -42.30 2.01 2.92
C TYR A 639 -41.57 1.90 1.57
N LYS A 640 -42.38 1.84 0.51
CA LYS A 640 -42.00 1.96 -0.90
C LYS A 640 -43.07 2.66 -1.70
N PHE A 641 -42.74 3.07 -2.91
CA PHE A 641 -43.73 3.50 -3.89
C PHE A 641 -44.04 2.35 -4.84
N LEU A 642 -45.32 2.05 -5.04
CA LEU A 642 -45.81 1.07 -5.99
C LEU A 642 -46.24 1.81 -7.27
N VAL A 643 -45.45 1.67 -8.33
CA VAL A 643 -45.67 2.31 -9.63
C VAL A 643 -46.44 1.35 -10.52
N ASP A 644 -47.48 1.84 -11.16
CA ASP A 644 -48.37 1.11 -12.10
C ASP A 644 -48.89 -0.24 -11.57
N GLY A 645 -48.94 -0.38 -10.23
CA GLY A 645 -49.51 -1.53 -9.55
C GLY A 645 -48.60 -2.76 -9.42
N ASP A 646 -47.42 -2.75 -9.99
CA ASP A 646 -46.51 -3.92 -10.01
C ASP A 646 -45.07 -3.63 -9.67
N SER A 647 -44.60 -2.39 -9.86
CA SER A 647 -43.19 -2.03 -9.69
C SER A 647 -42.94 -1.31 -8.35
N PHE A 648 -42.22 -1.97 -7.44
CA PHE A 648 -41.81 -1.36 -6.19
C PHE A 648 -40.59 -0.49 -6.38
N ARG A 649 -40.63 0.75 -5.88
CA ARG A 649 -39.50 1.70 -5.89
C ARG A 649 -39.23 2.19 -4.48
N HIS A 650 -37.96 2.31 -4.10
CA HIS A 650 -37.61 3.03 -2.87
C HIS A 650 -37.79 4.54 -3.06
N ASP A 651 -37.72 5.29 -1.98
CA ASP A 651 -37.76 6.74 -2.03
C ASP A 651 -36.37 7.31 -2.41
N PRO A 652 -36.23 7.92 -3.60
CA PRO A 652 -34.95 8.45 -4.01
C PRO A 652 -34.47 9.65 -3.17
N GLY A 653 -35.37 10.35 -2.50
CA GLY A 653 -35.08 11.49 -1.63
C GLY A 653 -34.76 11.12 -0.19
N ASN A 654 -34.92 9.85 0.20
CA ASN A 654 -34.72 9.40 1.58
C ASN A 654 -33.43 8.56 1.72
N PRO A 655 -32.45 9.02 2.51
CA PRO A 655 -31.23 8.26 2.78
C PRO A 655 -31.43 7.09 3.76
N GLU A 656 -32.58 7.05 4.49
CA GLU A 656 -32.87 5.99 5.46
C GLU A 656 -33.53 4.81 4.78
N PHE A 657 -32.99 3.61 4.96
CA PHE A 657 -33.57 2.36 4.48
C PHE A 657 -33.25 1.20 5.43
N ASN A 658 -34.00 0.12 5.33
CA ASN A 658 -33.84 -1.06 6.17
C ASN A 658 -33.74 -2.35 5.36
N GLY A 659 -32.82 -3.21 5.80
CA GLY A 659 -32.69 -4.60 5.38
C GLY A 659 -32.30 -4.83 3.92
N PHE A 660 -32.23 -6.10 3.56
CA PHE A 660 -31.84 -6.61 2.24
C PHE A 660 -32.70 -6.07 1.08
N PHE A 661 -33.98 -5.76 1.36
CA PHE A 661 -34.93 -5.25 0.35
C PHE A 661 -34.83 -3.74 0.12
N HIS A 662 -33.97 -3.02 0.87
CA HIS A 662 -33.80 -1.57 0.81
C HIS A 662 -35.15 -0.84 0.89
N ASN A 663 -36.00 -1.23 1.84
CA ASN A 663 -37.22 -0.50 2.11
C ASN A 663 -36.86 0.86 2.69
N SER A 664 -37.37 1.94 2.12
CA SER A 664 -37.21 3.29 2.68
C SER A 664 -37.78 3.33 4.08
N LEU A 665 -37.13 4.05 5.00
CA LEU A 665 -37.43 4.04 6.42
C LEU A 665 -37.72 5.47 6.90
N ILE A 666 -38.79 5.64 7.65
CA ILE A 666 -39.04 6.87 8.41
C ILE A 666 -39.13 6.55 9.91
N ARG A 667 -38.46 7.36 10.74
CA ARG A 667 -38.46 7.26 12.19
C ARG A 667 -39.20 8.45 12.78
N LEU A 668 -40.27 8.19 13.48
CA LEU A 668 -41.11 9.19 14.12
C LEU A 668 -40.90 9.11 15.64
N PRO A 669 -40.43 10.19 16.31
CA PRO A 669 -40.07 10.22 17.72
C PRO A 669 -41.20 9.86 18.67
#